data_fd9c0f07b6987cd0b34b285b430fe6cd
#
_entry.id   fd9c0f07b6987cd0b34b285b430fe6cd
#
_cell.length_a   1.000
_cell.length_b   1.000
_cell.length_c   1.000
_cell.angle_alpha   90.00
_cell.angle_beta   90.00
_cell.angle_gamma   90.00
#
_symmetry.space_group_name_H-M   'P 1'
#
loop_
_entity.id
_entity.type
_entity.pdbx_description
1 polymer ?
#
loop_
_entity_poly.entity_id
_entity_poly.type
_entity_poly.pdbx_seq_one_letter_code
_entity_poly.pdbx_strand_id
1 'polypeptide(L)'
;MQSEASCPFSGGAPKKPTPRGTTNASWWPEQLNLKVLHQQSALSNPMSSEFNYAEEFKTLDLHAVIKDLHALMTDSQSWWPADYGHYGPFFIRMAWHAAGTYRTFDGRGGSGSGEQRFAPLNSWPDNGNLDKARRLLWPIKAKYGRKLSWADLFILTGNVALESMGFKTFGFGGGRPDVWEPEEDINWGSESTWLGDERYSGDRELANPLAAVQMGLIYVNPEGPNGKPDPLGSARDIRETFARMAMNDEETVALTAGGHTFGKSHGAVDAKYLGEEPERAAIENMGFGWTNSFETGHGVHTTTSGIEGAWTKNPIQWDNGYFENLFGYEWELTKSPAGAHQWKPVGTTGDGTVPDAHDPGKRHAPMMTTADMAMRMDPAYEKISRRFMANPQEFADAFARAWFKLTHRDMGPLARYLGPLVPKEELIWQDPVPAVDHALVDDKDVAALKAKILASGLSTSQLVTTAWASASTFRGSDKRGGANGARIRLAPQKDGEVNQPAELAKVLAKLEVVQKEFNAAQSGGKKVSLADLIVLGGTAAVEAAARKAGHKLSVPFSPGRTDASQAQTDVESFSVMEPVADGFRNYVRKGHEAQIAELLVDKANLLTLTAPEMTVLVGGLRSLGANVGAAKHGVFTERKDELTNDFFVNLLDMNTKWQKSADAEFVLEGRDRKTNELKLTGTVADLVFGSNSQLRALAEVYASSDSQEVFVRDFVKAWTKVMNLDRYDLA
;
A
#
# COMPACT_ATOMS: atom_id res chain seq x y z
N MET A 1 -29.85 11.39 -44.87
CA MET A 1 -30.62 10.67 -43.83
C MET A 1 -29.86 9.37 -43.61
N GLN A 2 -28.96 9.35 -42.65
CA GLN A 2 -28.29 8.16 -42.21
C GLN A 2 -29.10 7.58 -41.05
N SER A 3 -29.53 6.33 -41.19
CA SER A 3 -30.20 5.57 -40.16
C SER A 3 -29.17 5.14 -39.12
N GLU A 4 -29.26 5.72 -37.94
CA GLU A 4 -28.56 5.17 -36.78
C GLU A 4 -29.07 3.75 -36.49
N ALA A 5 -28.21 2.78 -36.62
CA ALA A 5 -28.50 1.43 -36.19
C ALA A 5 -28.49 1.43 -34.64
N SER A 6 -29.69 1.46 -34.06
CA SER A 6 -29.84 1.30 -32.62
C SER A 6 -29.51 -0.13 -32.22
N CYS A 7 -28.59 -0.29 -31.23
CA CYS A 7 -28.31 -1.54 -30.57
C CYS A 7 -29.63 -2.20 -30.10
N PRO A 8 -29.88 -3.51 -30.37
CA PRO A 8 -31.13 -4.18 -29.96
C PRO A 8 -31.36 -4.20 -28.44
N PHE A 9 -30.37 -3.88 -27.65
CA PHE A 9 -30.45 -3.75 -26.17
C PHE A 9 -30.64 -2.31 -25.69
N SER A 10 -30.67 -1.32 -26.59
CA SER A 10 -30.96 0.08 -26.25
C SER A 10 -32.44 0.46 -26.27
N GLY A 11 -33.32 -0.53 -26.43
CA GLY A 11 -34.74 -0.35 -26.22
C GLY A 11 -35.02 -0.03 -24.77
N GLY A 12 -35.29 1.27 -24.49
CA GLY A 12 -35.47 1.78 -23.15
C GLY A 12 -36.57 1.05 -22.39
N ALA A 13 -36.20 0.02 -21.63
CA ALA A 13 -36.97 -0.31 -20.47
C ALA A 13 -37.07 0.96 -19.61
N PRO A 14 -38.27 1.36 -19.13
CA PRO A 14 -38.35 2.47 -18.22
C PRO A 14 -37.37 2.23 -17.10
N LYS A 15 -36.41 3.15 -16.92
CA LYS A 15 -35.47 3.12 -15.80
C LYS A 15 -36.33 3.13 -14.56
N LYS A 16 -36.66 1.95 -14.04
CA LYS A 16 -37.20 1.86 -12.68
C LYS A 16 -36.16 2.55 -11.83
N PRO A 17 -36.52 3.52 -11.00
CA PRO A 17 -35.62 3.97 -9.96
C PRO A 17 -35.31 2.75 -9.13
N THR A 18 -34.16 2.11 -9.40
CA THR A 18 -33.62 1.12 -8.48
C THR A 18 -33.33 1.87 -7.20
N PRO A 19 -33.32 1.20 -6.03
CA PRO A 19 -32.85 1.83 -4.79
C PRO A 19 -31.47 2.48 -4.91
N ARG A 20 -30.72 2.17 -5.96
CA ARG A 20 -29.48 2.87 -6.36
C ARG A 20 -29.71 4.19 -7.10
N GLY A 21 -30.91 4.51 -7.53
CA GLY A 21 -31.23 5.75 -8.26
C GLY A 21 -31.43 6.98 -7.37
N THR A 22 -31.62 6.77 -6.06
CA THR A 22 -31.65 7.81 -5.03
C THR A 22 -30.59 7.46 -4.00
N THR A 23 -29.33 7.66 -4.32
CA THR A 23 -28.27 7.52 -3.34
C THR A 23 -28.21 8.80 -2.51
N ASN A 24 -27.86 8.69 -1.23
CA ASN A 24 -27.58 9.86 -0.41
C ASN A 24 -26.49 10.74 -1.04
N ALA A 25 -25.61 10.19 -1.87
CA ALA A 25 -24.62 10.92 -2.64
C ALA A 25 -25.23 11.93 -3.63
N SER A 26 -26.49 11.75 -4.10
CA SER A 26 -27.16 12.73 -4.96
C SER A 26 -27.68 13.96 -4.23
N TRP A 27 -27.85 13.90 -2.94
CA TRP A 27 -28.29 15.02 -2.08
C TRP A 27 -27.48 15.15 -0.79
N TRP A 28 -26.53 14.23 -0.55
CA TRP A 28 -25.48 14.34 0.46
C TRP A 28 -24.13 13.96 -0.18
N PRO A 29 -23.48 14.88 -0.92
CA PRO A 29 -22.31 14.58 -1.74
C PRO A 29 -21.06 14.17 -0.92
N GLU A 30 -21.00 14.54 0.36
CA GLU A 30 -19.86 14.29 1.24
C GLU A 30 -20.09 13.08 2.17
N GLN A 31 -20.72 12.04 1.65
CA GLN A 31 -20.96 10.83 2.43
C GLN A 31 -19.63 10.12 2.75
N LEU A 32 -19.38 9.91 4.06
CA LEU A 32 -18.21 9.20 4.55
C LEU A 32 -18.21 7.74 4.06
N ASN A 33 -17.12 7.31 3.41
CA ASN A 33 -16.98 5.95 2.89
C ASN A 33 -16.53 4.98 3.99
N LEU A 34 -17.49 4.35 4.67
CA LEU A 34 -17.21 3.32 5.68
C LEU A 34 -17.01 1.91 5.11
N LYS A 35 -17.23 1.71 3.80
CA LYS A 35 -17.07 0.39 3.17
C LYS A 35 -15.64 -0.12 3.29
N VAL A 36 -14.66 0.78 3.22
CA VAL A 36 -13.24 0.45 3.39
C VAL A 36 -12.94 -0.28 4.71
N LEU A 37 -13.77 -0.13 5.75
CA LEU A 37 -13.62 -0.82 7.03
C LEU A 37 -14.26 -2.23 7.05
N HIS A 38 -14.86 -2.66 5.96
CA HIS A 38 -15.51 -3.97 5.82
C HIS A 38 -14.84 -4.83 4.75
N GLN A 39 -13.81 -4.33 4.10
CA GLN A 39 -13.06 -5.06 3.08
C GLN A 39 -12.38 -6.30 3.68
N GLN A 40 -12.22 -7.32 2.85
CA GLN A 40 -11.54 -8.56 3.19
C GLN A 40 -12.18 -9.25 4.42
N SER A 41 -13.47 -9.05 4.61
CA SER A 41 -14.20 -9.68 5.71
C SER A 41 -14.28 -11.20 5.52
N ALA A 42 -14.52 -11.94 6.62
CA ALA A 42 -14.73 -13.38 6.55
C ALA A 42 -15.92 -13.78 5.65
N LEU A 43 -16.84 -12.86 5.35
CA LEU A 43 -18.00 -13.11 4.49
C LEU A 43 -17.61 -13.17 3.00
N SER A 44 -16.60 -12.45 2.57
CA SER A 44 -16.10 -12.46 1.19
C SER A 44 -14.97 -13.47 0.97
N ASN A 45 -14.39 -14.00 2.04
CA ASN A 45 -13.29 -14.96 1.97
C ASN A 45 -13.81 -16.38 1.75
N PRO A 46 -13.49 -17.05 0.61
CA PRO A 46 -13.92 -18.42 0.35
C PRO A 46 -13.14 -19.47 1.16
N MET A 47 -12.06 -19.09 1.84
CA MET A 47 -11.27 -19.99 2.67
C MET A 47 -11.90 -20.11 4.06
N SER A 48 -11.66 -21.24 4.73
CA SER A 48 -12.12 -21.42 6.10
C SER A 48 -11.41 -20.46 7.05
N SER A 49 -12.02 -20.18 8.21
CA SER A 49 -11.42 -19.35 9.25
C SER A 49 -10.11 -19.92 9.83
N GLU A 50 -9.86 -21.21 9.61
CA GLU A 50 -8.64 -21.91 10.04
C GLU A 50 -7.54 -21.89 8.97
N PHE A 51 -7.85 -21.39 7.76
CA PHE A 51 -6.87 -21.34 6.69
C PHE A 51 -5.77 -20.34 7.01
N ASN A 52 -4.53 -20.81 7.00
CA ASN A 52 -3.33 -20.00 7.15
C ASN A 52 -2.43 -20.20 5.92
N TYR A 53 -2.34 -19.16 5.08
CA TYR A 53 -1.56 -19.24 3.84
C TYR A 53 -0.07 -19.49 4.11
N ALA A 54 0.49 -18.90 5.17
CA ALA A 54 1.90 -19.10 5.50
C ALA A 54 2.20 -20.58 5.80
N GLU A 55 1.30 -21.26 6.52
CA GLU A 55 1.44 -22.70 6.81
C GLU A 55 1.25 -23.55 5.55
N GLU A 56 0.30 -23.20 4.68
CA GLU A 56 0.13 -23.90 3.40
C GLU A 56 1.35 -23.72 2.49
N PHE A 57 1.89 -22.51 2.39
CA PHE A 57 3.08 -22.22 1.59
C PHE A 57 4.31 -23.02 2.05
N LYS A 58 4.49 -23.22 3.35
CA LYS A 58 5.59 -24.05 3.90
C LYS A 58 5.55 -25.51 3.41
N THR A 59 4.38 -25.97 2.97
CA THR A 59 4.20 -27.33 2.40
C THR A 59 4.42 -27.39 0.88
N LEU A 60 4.69 -26.26 0.24
CA LEU A 60 4.87 -26.15 -1.21
C LEU A 60 6.27 -26.64 -1.61
N ASP A 61 6.32 -27.50 -2.63
CA ASP A 61 7.58 -27.77 -3.34
C ASP A 61 7.88 -26.62 -4.32
N LEU A 62 8.58 -25.60 -3.83
CA LEU A 62 8.91 -24.41 -4.61
C LEU A 62 9.80 -24.73 -5.82
N HIS A 63 10.67 -25.74 -5.72
CA HIS A 63 11.52 -26.16 -6.85
C HIS A 63 10.69 -26.79 -7.98
N ALA A 64 9.65 -27.54 -7.64
CA ALA A 64 8.73 -28.05 -8.64
C ALA A 64 7.96 -26.94 -9.36
N VAL A 65 7.53 -25.89 -8.63
CA VAL A 65 6.90 -24.69 -9.22
C VAL A 65 7.87 -24.00 -10.19
N ILE A 66 9.09 -23.76 -9.77
CA ILE A 66 10.14 -23.11 -10.59
C ILE A 66 10.39 -23.92 -11.86
N LYS A 67 10.44 -25.24 -11.76
CA LYS A 67 10.61 -26.13 -12.92
C LYS A 67 9.44 -25.99 -13.90
N ASP A 68 8.20 -25.97 -13.40
CA ASP A 68 7.02 -25.79 -14.26
C ASP A 68 7.00 -24.41 -14.92
N LEU A 69 7.41 -23.36 -14.20
CA LEU A 69 7.54 -22.02 -14.74
C LEU A 69 8.60 -21.95 -15.83
N HIS A 70 9.77 -22.58 -15.65
CA HIS A 70 10.79 -22.66 -16.69
C HIS A 70 10.26 -23.35 -17.95
N ALA A 71 9.49 -24.42 -17.80
CA ALA A 71 8.89 -25.11 -18.95
C ALA A 71 7.89 -24.20 -19.69
N LEU A 72 7.09 -23.43 -18.94
CA LEU A 72 6.13 -22.48 -19.51
C LEU A 72 6.80 -21.36 -20.32
N MET A 73 8.00 -20.91 -19.93
CA MET A 73 8.67 -19.78 -20.62
C MET A 73 8.78 -19.96 -22.13
N THR A 74 8.96 -21.20 -22.60
CA THR A 74 9.16 -21.51 -24.01
C THR A 74 8.05 -22.35 -24.63
N ASP A 75 6.98 -22.63 -23.88
CA ASP A 75 5.79 -23.35 -24.37
C ASP A 75 4.80 -22.39 -25.03
N SER A 76 5.16 -21.90 -26.22
CA SER A 76 4.39 -20.90 -26.96
C SER A 76 3.02 -21.41 -27.39
N GLN A 77 1.96 -20.74 -26.96
CA GLN A 77 0.57 -21.11 -27.24
C GLN A 77 0.06 -20.42 -28.52
N SER A 78 -0.63 -21.16 -29.38
CA SER A 78 -1.15 -20.64 -30.65
C SER A 78 -2.14 -19.50 -30.48
N TRP A 79 -2.89 -19.47 -29.39
CA TRP A 79 -3.87 -18.42 -29.08
C TRP A 79 -3.24 -17.11 -28.56
N TRP A 80 -1.98 -17.17 -28.10
CA TRP A 80 -1.15 -16.03 -27.69
C TRP A 80 0.33 -16.38 -27.86
N PRO A 81 0.88 -16.27 -29.07
CA PRO A 81 2.26 -16.67 -29.35
C PRO A 81 3.28 -15.83 -28.58
N ALA A 82 4.33 -16.49 -28.08
CA ALA A 82 5.42 -15.83 -27.38
C ALA A 82 6.30 -15.05 -28.34
N ASP A 83 6.59 -13.79 -28.03
CA ASP A 83 7.59 -13.00 -28.75
C ASP A 83 8.95 -13.66 -28.63
N TYR A 84 9.67 -13.75 -29.74
CA TYR A 84 10.98 -14.42 -29.81
C TYR A 84 10.96 -15.87 -29.28
N GLY A 85 9.78 -16.49 -29.20
CA GLY A 85 9.60 -17.84 -28.68
C GLY A 85 9.74 -17.95 -27.15
N HIS A 86 9.67 -16.83 -26.39
CA HIS A 86 9.89 -16.80 -24.95
C HIS A 86 8.95 -15.84 -24.23
N TYR A 87 8.14 -16.33 -23.27
CA TYR A 87 7.20 -15.50 -22.50
C TYR A 87 7.87 -14.64 -21.41
N GLY A 88 9.16 -14.81 -21.14
CA GLY A 88 9.85 -14.11 -20.05
C GLY A 88 9.59 -12.61 -20.00
N PRO A 89 9.80 -11.85 -21.11
CA PRO A 89 9.53 -10.40 -21.09
C PRO A 89 8.10 -10.05 -20.73
N PHE A 90 7.13 -10.84 -21.17
CA PHE A 90 5.72 -10.66 -20.86
C PHE A 90 5.41 -10.88 -19.38
N PHE A 91 6.04 -11.87 -18.76
CA PHE A 91 5.91 -12.15 -17.34
C PHE A 91 6.68 -11.17 -16.45
N ILE A 92 7.83 -10.64 -16.92
CA ILE A 92 8.53 -9.54 -16.23
C ILE A 92 7.59 -8.33 -16.15
N ARG A 93 6.95 -7.94 -17.27
CA ARG A 93 5.99 -6.84 -17.29
C ARG A 93 4.81 -7.10 -16.35
N MET A 94 4.26 -8.31 -16.32
CA MET A 94 3.18 -8.67 -15.39
C MET A 94 3.60 -8.49 -13.92
N ALA A 95 4.75 -9.01 -13.53
CA ALA A 95 5.26 -8.89 -12.17
C ALA A 95 5.57 -7.44 -11.79
N TRP A 96 6.18 -6.68 -12.71
CA TRP A 96 6.42 -5.25 -12.53
C TRP A 96 5.12 -4.48 -12.31
N HIS A 97 4.11 -4.70 -13.15
CA HIS A 97 2.82 -4.02 -13.07
C HIS A 97 1.97 -4.47 -11.87
N ALA A 98 2.21 -5.66 -11.32
CA ALA A 98 1.64 -6.04 -10.04
C ALA A 98 2.27 -5.27 -8.87
N ALA A 99 3.60 -5.08 -8.91
CA ALA A 99 4.36 -4.45 -7.83
C ALA A 99 4.43 -2.91 -7.93
N GLY A 100 4.45 -2.36 -9.15
CA GLY A 100 4.65 -0.93 -9.42
C GLY A 100 3.47 -0.04 -9.03
N THR A 101 2.38 -0.60 -8.52
CA THR A 101 1.24 0.14 -7.97
C THR A 101 1.47 0.60 -6.52
N TYR A 102 2.56 0.16 -5.86
CA TYR A 102 2.89 0.58 -4.50
C TYR A 102 3.09 2.09 -4.39
N ARG A 103 2.56 2.67 -3.32
CA ARG A 103 2.77 4.09 -2.99
C ARG A 103 3.24 4.28 -1.56
N THR A 104 4.26 5.13 -1.38
CA THR A 104 4.91 5.35 -0.08
C THR A 104 4.02 6.06 0.93
N PHE A 105 3.11 6.92 0.47
CA PHE A 105 2.30 7.79 1.32
C PHE A 105 1.47 7.02 2.35
N ASP A 106 0.81 5.95 1.94
CA ASP A 106 -0.04 5.11 2.80
C ASP A 106 0.23 3.60 2.67
N GLY A 107 1.24 3.21 1.88
CA GLY A 107 1.64 1.83 1.70
C GLY A 107 0.69 0.96 0.88
N ARG A 108 -0.35 1.54 0.27
CA ARG A 108 -1.30 0.81 -0.57
C ARG A 108 -0.72 0.47 -1.94
N GLY A 109 -1.41 -0.38 -2.67
CA GLY A 109 -0.92 -0.97 -3.91
C GLY A 109 0.13 -2.04 -3.66
N GLY A 110 0.91 -2.36 -4.69
CA GLY A 110 1.97 -3.35 -4.62
C GLY A 110 1.52 -4.78 -4.93
N SER A 111 2.42 -5.72 -4.67
CA SER A 111 2.25 -7.12 -5.04
C SER A 111 1.64 -8.00 -3.96
N GLY A 112 1.36 -7.44 -2.78
CA GLY A 112 1.11 -8.19 -1.54
C GLY A 112 -0.18 -9.01 -1.49
N SER A 113 -1.12 -8.80 -2.44
CA SER A 113 -2.46 -9.37 -2.37
C SER A 113 -3.01 -9.90 -3.71
N GLY A 114 -2.28 -9.71 -4.81
CA GLY A 114 -2.69 -10.15 -6.15
C GLY A 114 -3.82 -9.32 -6.77
N GLU A 115 -3.91 -8.05 -6.43
CA GLU A 115 -4.94 -7.08 -6.85
C GLU A 115 -5.03 -6.90 -8.37
N GLN A 116 -3.97 -7.18 -9.13
CA GLN A 116 -3.99 -7.10 -10.60
C GLN A 116 -5.07 -7.98 -11.25
N ARG A 117 -5.68 -8.91 -10.51
CA ARG A 117 -6.80 -9.75 -10.97
C ARG A 117 -8.13 -9.02 -11.05
N PHE A 118 -8.27 -7.90 -10.35
CA PHE A 118 -9.53 -7.20 -10.10
C PHE A 118 -9.60 -5.84 -10.79
N ALA A 119 -10.83 -5.40 -11.04
CA ALA A 119 -11.08 -4.03 -11.42
C ALA A 119 -10.62 -3.05 -10.30
N PRO A 120 -10.14 -1.86 -10.66
CA PRO A 120 -9.96 -1.37 -12.01
C PRO A 120 -8.61 -1.76 -12.64
N LEU A 121 -7.67 -2.33 -11.84
CA LEU A 121 -6.30 -2.61 -12.27
C LEU A 121 -6.23 -3.54 -13.48
N ASN A 122 -7.06 -4.59 -13.50
CA ASN A 122 -7.09 -5.53 -14.61
C ASN A 122 -7.52 -4.90 -15.94
N SER A 123 -8.12 -3.72 -15.91
CA SER A 123 -8.69 -3.01 -17.05
C SER A 123 -8.01 -1.68 -17.35
N TRP A 124 -6.98 -1.31 -16.63
CA TRP A 124 -6.20 -0.12 -16.95
C TRP A 124 -5.47 -0.27 -18.29
N PRO A 125 -5.38 0.80 -19.10
CA PRO A 125 -4.71 0.76 -20.42
C PRO A 125 -3.28 0.24 -20.34
N ASP A 126 -2.54 0.63 -19.29
CA ASP A 126 -1.15 0.20 -19.10
C ASP A 126 -1.01 -1.29 -18.76
N ASN A 127 -2.08 -1.94 -18.32
CA ASN A 127 -2.17 -3.38 -18.11
C ASN A 127 -2.68 -4.15 -19.34
N GLY A 128 -2.72 -3.50 -20.50
CA GLY A 128 -3.17 -4.10 -21.75
C GLY A 128 -2.52 -5.47 -22.01
N ASN A 129 -3.36 -6.45 -22.33
CA ASN A 129 -3.00 -7.84 -22.59
C ASN A 129 -2.44 -8.65 -21.38
N LEU A 130 -2.30 -8.10 -20.18
CA LEU A 130 -1.84 -8.88 -19.02
C LEU A 130 -2.88 -9.91 -18.52
N ASP A 131 -4.13 -9.78 -18.93
CA ASP A 131 -5.17 -10.82 -18.79
C ASP A 131 -4.72 -12.15 -19.44
N LYS A 132 -4.01 -12.10 -20.57
CA LYS A 132 -3.43 -13.30 -21.23
C LYS A 132 -2.26 -13.85 -20.42
N ALA A 133 -1.40 -13.01 -19.85
CA ALA A 133 -0.31 -13.45 -18.98
C ALA A 133 -0.85 -14.25 -17.77
N ARG A 134 -1.87 -13.72 -17.10
CA ARG A 134 -2.52 -14.44 -16.00
C ARG A 134 -3.16 -15.76 -16.45
N ARG A 135 -3.77 -15.80 -17.63
CA ARG A 135 -4.39 -17.02 -18.15
C ARG A 135 -3.36 -18.08 -18.50
N LEU A 136 -2.17 -17.70 -19.02
CA LEU A 136 -1.05 -18.62 -19.27
C LEU A 136 -0.57 -19.29 -17.98
N LEU A 137 -0.66 -18.60 -16.84
CA LEU A 137 -0.29 -19.15 -15.52
C LEU A 137 -1.33 -20.06 -14.89
N TRP A 138 -2.58 -20.07 -15.40
CA TRP A 138 -3.67 -20.84 -14.79
C TRP A 138 -3.36 -22.33 -14.60
N PRO A 139 -2.74 -23.06 -15.54
CA PRO A 139 -2.40 -24.47 -15.36
C PRO A 139 -1.49 -24.71 -14.15
N ILE A 140 -0.54 -23.81 -13.90
CA ILE A 140 0.36 -23.88 -12.74
C ILE A 140 -0.41 -23.55 -11.46
N LYS A 141 -1.18 -22.47 -11.46
CA LYS A 141 -2.03 -22.10 -10.31
C LYS A 141 -2.99 -23.22 -9.94
N ALA A 142 -3.64 -23.83 -10.93
CA ALA A 142 -4.56 -24.95 -10.73
C ALA A 142 -3.86 -26.18 -10.13
N LYS A 143 -2.62 -26.47 -10.57
CA LYS A 143 -1.82 -27.61 -10.08
C LYS A 143 -1.44 -27.45 -8.60
N TYR A 144 -1.01 -26.26 -8.18
CA TYR A 144 -0.55 -26.04 -6.81
C TYR A 144 -1.64 -25.52 -5.87
N GLY A 145 -2.76 -25.06 -6.40
CA GLY A 145 -3.98 -24.70 -5.67
C GLY A 145 -3.74 -23.67 -4.57
N ARG A 146 -4.22 -23.98 -3.35
CA ARG A 146 -4.16 -23.05 -2.20
C ARG A 146 -2.77 -22.89 -1.60
N LYS A 147 -1.80 -23.75 -1.94
CA LYS A 147 -0.42 -23.65 -1.46
C LYS A 147 0.38 -22.53 -2.12
N LEU A 148 -0.09 -22.05 -3.27
CA LEU A 148 0.53 -20.98 -4.04
C LEU A 148 -0.51 -19.90 -4.36
N SER A 149 -0.39 -18.73 -3.73
CA SER A 149 -1.25 -17.59 -4.04
C SER A 149 -0.97 -17.04 -5.43
N TRP A 150 -1.92 -16.31 -6.00
CA TRP A 150 -1.67 -15.52 -7.20
C TRP A 150 -0.62 -14.43 -6.97
N ALA A 151 -0.66 -13.80 -5.80
CA ALA A 151 0.31 -12.78 -5.42
C ALA A 151 1.75 -13.31 -5.46
N ASP A 152 2.03 -14.44 -4.82
CA ASP A 152 3.36 -15.08 -4.88
C ASP A 152 3.69 -15.61 -6.28
N LEU A 153 2.71 -16.16 -7.00
CA LEU A 153 2.91 -16.67 -8.35
C LEU A 153 3.34 -15.57 -9.34
N PHE A 154 2.74 -14.37 -9.27
CA PHE A 154 3.12 -13.25 -10.13
C PHE A 154 4.59 -12.87 -9.95
N ILE A 155 5.04 -12.73 -8.72
CA ILE A 155 6.40 -12.31 -8.43
C ILE A 155 7.42 -13.41 -8.69
N LEU A 156 7.11 -14.65 -8.29
CA LEU A 156 7.96 -15.80 -8.59
C LEU A 156 8.15 -15.99 -10.11
N THR A 157 7.08 -15.80 -10.88
CA THR A 157 7.13 -15.90 -12.34
C THR A 157 8.03 -14.83 -12.94
N GLY A 158 7.98 -13.59 -12.44
CA GLY A 158 8.90 -12.53 -12.86
C GLY A 158 10.36 -12.87 -12.58
N ASN A 159 10.66 -13.43 -11.40
CA ASN A 159 12.01 -13.88 -11.07
C ASN A 159 12.50 -15.01 -11.98
N VAL A 160 11.67 -16.05 -12.15
CA VAL A 160 12.02 -17.18 -13.04
C VAL A 160 12.20 -16.70 -14.49
N ALA A 161 11.41 -15.74 -14.94
CA ALA A 161 11.55 -15.14 -16.26
C ALA A 161 12.92 -14.47 -16.43
N LEU A 162 13.34 -13.62 -15.47
CA LEU A 162 14.66 -13.00 -15.47
C LEU A 162 15.78 -14.04 -15.46
N GLU A 163 15.69 -15.05 -14.61
CA GLU A 163 16.70 -16.10 -14.49
C GLU A 163 16.80 -16.99 -15.73
N SER A 164 15.67 -17.28 -16.37
CA SER A 164 15.62 -18.07 -17.62
C SER A 164 16.29 -17.37 -18.80
N MET A 165 16.43 -16.05 -18.73
CA MET A 165 17.11 -15.22 -19.73
C MET A 165 18.51 -14.78 -19.29
N GLY A 166 19.09 -15.44 -18.28
CA GLY A 166 20.48 -15.29 -17.85
C GLY A 166 20.74 -14.22 -16.82
N PHE A 167 19.71 -13.57 -16.25
CA PHE A 167 19.87 -12.62 -15.14
C PHE A 167 19.83 -13.34 -13.80
N LYS A 168 20.70 -12.97 -12.86
CA LYS A 168 20.69 -13.48 -11.50
C LYS A 168 19.92 -12.54 -10.59
N THR A 169 18.74 -12.97 -10.11
CA THR A 169 17.94 -12.20 -9.16
C THR A 169 18.59 -12.14 -7.77
N PHE A 170 18.19 -11.16 -6.95
CA PHE A 170 18.67 -11.05 -5.57
C PHE A 170 18.06 -12.12 -4.65
N GLY A 171 16.85 -12.58 -4.94
CA GLY A 171 16.13 -13.61 -4.22
C GLY A 171 14.62 -13.50 -4.35
N PHE A 172 13.92 -14.32 -3.56
CA PHE A 172 12.46 -14.34 -3.50
C PHE A 172 12.00 -14.72 -2.09
N GLY A 173 11.08 -13.95 -1.53
CA GLY A 173 10.31 -14.32 -0.36
C GLY A 173 8.85 -14.55 -0.73
N GLY A 174 8.30 -15.71 -0.40
CA GLY A 174 6.88 -15.99 -0.45
C GLY A 174 6.15 -15.53 0.82
N GLY A 175 4.84 -15.78 0.89
CA GLY A 175 4.03 -15.45 2.05
C GLY A 175 3.00 -14.33 1.82
N ARG A 176 2.75 -13.95 0.55
CA ARG A 176 1.70 -12.99 0.17
C ARG A 176 0.36 -13.70 0.07
N PRO A 177 -0.60 -13.46 0.97
CA PRO A 177 -1.92 -14.06 0.84
C PRO A 177 -2.70 -13.43 -0.32
N ASP A 178 -3.60 -14.18 -0.93
CA ASP A 178 -4.56 -13.64 -1.88
C ASP A 178 -5.70 -12.93 -1.18
N VAL A 179 -6.28 -11.93 -1.84
CA VAL A 179 -7.58 -11.33 -1.53
C VAL A 179 -8.63 -11.79 -2.54
N TRP A 180 -9.92 -11.57 -2.22
CA TRP A 180 -11.05 -12.15 -2.97
C TRP A 180 -12.03 -11.10 -3.49
N GLU A 181 -11.70 -9.84 -3.31
CA GLU A 181 -12.49 -8.69 -3.76
C GLU A 181 -11.58 -7.53 -4.13
N PRO A 182 -12.02 -6.61 -5.01
CA PRO A 182 -11.27 -5.41 -5.36
C PRO A 182 -10.96 -4.55 -4.13
N GLU A 183 -9.78 -3.94 -4.09
CA GLU A 183 -9.45 -2.94 -3.08
C GLU A 183 -10.34 -1.69 -3.28
N GLU A 184 -11.03 -1.27 -2.23
CA GLU A 184 -11.64 0.05 -2.14
C GLU A 184 -10.69 1.00 -1.42
N ASP A 185 -10.56 2.20 -1.93
CA ASP A 185 -9.68 3.23 -1.40
C ASP A 185 -10.48 4.51 -1.19
N ILE A 186 -10.27 5.21 -0.08
CA ILE A 186 -10.92 6.49 0.19
C ILE A 186 -10.49 7.59 -0.79
N ASN A 187 -9.32 7.41 -1.41
CA ASN A 187 -8.72 8.36 -2.34
C ASN A 187 -9.08 8.07 -3.81
N TRP A 188 -9.90 7.05 -4.10
CA TRP A 188 -10.36 6.77 -5.45
C TRP A 188 -11.25 7.91 -5.94
N GLY A 189 -10.87 8.48 -7.08
CA GLY A 189 -11.62 9.53 -7.75
C GLY A 189 -12.32 9.04 -9.02
N SER A 190 -12.84 9.98 -9.80
CA SER A 190 -13.39 9.69 -11.12
C SER A 190 -12.26 9.40 -12.11
N GLU A 191 -12.37 8.32 -12.89
CA GLU A 191 -11.41 7.98 -13.95
C GLU A 191 -11.19 9.13 -14.94
N SER A 192 -12.23 9.90 -15.22
CA SER A 192 -12.13 11.05 -16.10
C SER A 192 -11.27 12.20 -15.58
N THR A 193 -10.90 12.17 -14.31
CA THR A 193 -10.17 13.26 -13.65
C THR A 193 -8.80 12.85 -13.13
N TRP A 194 -8.48 11.57 -13.06
CA TRP A 194 -7.21 11.12 -12.47
C TRP A 194 -6.47 10.02 -13.26
N LEU A 195 -7.05 9.49 -14.33
CA LEU A 195 -6.31 8.54 -15.19
C LEU A 195 -5.31 9.26 -16.10
N GLY A 196 -4.17 8.62 -16.32
CA GLY A 196 -3.14 9.10 -17.22
C GLY A 196 -2.59 10.48 -16.82
N ASP A 197 -2.48 11.37 -17.77
CA ASP A 197 -1.95 12.72 -17.57
C ASP A 197 -2.97 13.68 -16.90
N GLU A 198 -4.25 13.33 -16.82
CA GLU A 198 -5.29 14.12 -16.14
C GLU A 198 -5.06 14.22 -14.61
N ARG A 199 -4.24 13.34 -14.04
CA ARG A 199 -3.85 13.34 -12.62
C ARG A 199 -3.03 14.56 -12.19
N TYR A 200 -2.37 15.23 -13.13
CA TYR A 200 -1.54 16.39 -12.85
C TYR A 200 -2.36 17.69 -12.83
N SER A 201 -2.01 18.59 -11.92
CA SER A 201 -2.54 19.95 -11.84
C SER A 201 -1.43 20.99 -12.02
N GLY A 202 -1.79 22.24 -12.32
CA GLY A 202 -0.83 23.33 -12.44
C GLY A 202 0.33 23.02 -13.39
N ASP A 203 1.55 23.23 -12.94
CA ASP A 203 2.78 22.88 -13.66
C ASP A 203 3.20 21.42 -13.34
N ARG A 204 2.31 20.46 -13.65
CA ARG A 204 2.47 19.03 -13.40
C ARG A 204 2.71 18.69 -11.92
N GLU A 205 1.90 19.27 -11.05
CA GLU A 205 1.88 18.90 -9.64
C GLU A 205 1.00 17.69 -9.44
N LEU A 206 1.51 16.70 -8.71
CA LEU A 206 0.80 15.48 -8.37
C LEU A 206 0.35 15.53 -6.90
N ALA A 207 -0.95 15.57 -6.67
CA ALA A 207 -1.51 15.59 -5.32
C ALA A 207 -1.20 14.29 -4.56
N ASN A 208 -0.98 14.39 -3.24
CA ASN A 208 -0.91 13.19 -2.38
C ASN A 208 -2.33 12.64 -2.16
N PRO A 209 -2.53 11.32 -2.15
CA PRO A 209 -1.53 10.24 -2.28
C PRO A 209 -1.37 9.72 -3.71
N LEU A 210 -1.82 10.44 -4.75
CA LEU A 210 -1.84 9.95 -6.13
C LEU A 210 -0.49 9.33 -6.53
N ALA A 211 -0.57 8.16 -7.12
CA ALA A 211 0.55 7.37 -7.61
C ALA A 211 0.03 6.43 -8.70
N ALA A 212 0.81 5.45 -9.13
CA ALA A 212 0.42 4.53 -10.20
C ALA A 212 -0.93 3.86 -9.95
N VAL A 213 -1.27 3.55 -8.69
CA VAL A 213 -2.54 2.88 -8.33
C VAL A 213 -3.80 3.66 -8.75
N GLN A 214 -3.75 4.99 -8.83
CA GLN A 214 -4.87 5.82 -9.29
C GLN A 214 -4.68 6.40 -10.69
N MET A 215 -3.58 6.05 -11.37
CA MET A 215 -3.18 6.75 -12.59
C MET A 215 -3.48 5.99 -13.87
N GLY A 216 -3.73 4.68 -13.76
CA GLY A 216 -3.83 3.82 -14.94
C GLY A 216 -2.52 3.69 -15.74
N LEU A 217 -1.47 4.37 -15.32
CA LEU A 217 -0.08 4.25 -15.81
C LEU A 217 0.81 3.89 -14.64
N ILE A 218 1.63 2.85 -14.79
CA ILE A 218 2.43 2.33 -13.67
C ILE A 218 3.59 3.27 -13.32
N TYR A 219 4.00 4.15 -14.22
CA TYR A 219 5.05 5.15 -13.98
C TYR A 219 4.79 6.44 -14.75
N VAL A 220 5.02 6.51 -16.08
CA VAL A 220 4.84 7.72 -16.88
C VAL A 220 4.37 7.39 -18.30
N ASN A 221 3.85 8.42 -18.99
CA ASN A 221 3.53 8.29 -20.40
C ASN A 221 4.82 8.09 -21.23
N PRO A 222 5.00 6.95 -21.92
CA PRO A 222 6.22 6.65 -22.65
C PRO A 222 6.45 7.57 -23.85
N GLU A 223 5.43 8.23 -24.36
CA GLU A 223 5.53 9.21 -25.43
C GLU A 223 6.01 10.59 -24.92
N GLY A 224 6.02 10.81 -23.60
CA GLY A 224 6.32 12.08 -22.93
C GLY A 224 5.10 12.71 -22.27
N PRO A 225 5.28 13.78 -21.49
CA PRO A 225 4.19 14.48 -20.80
C PRO A 225 3.07 14.93 -21.76
N ASN A 226 1.83 14.49 -21.48
CA ASN A 226 0.67 14.71 -22.36
C ASN A 226 0.86 14.20 -23.80
N GLY A 227 1.62 13.11 -23.99
CA GLY A 227 1.94 12.54 -25.30
C GLY A 227 2.89 13.42 -26.15
N LYS A 228 3.57 14.39 -25.52
CA LYS A 228 4.56 15.25 -26.21
C LYS A 228 5.98 14.70 -25.98
N PRO A 229 6.79 14.53 -27.04
CA PRO A 229 8.11 13.93 -26.92
C PRO A 229 9.13 14.93 -26.30
N ASP A 230 9.03 15.13 -25.00
CA ASP A 230 9.92 15.95 -24.17
C ASP A 230 10.67 15.07 -23.17
N PRO A 231 11.93 14.66 -23.45
CA PRO A 231 12.71 13.82 -22.55
C PRO A 231 12.99 14.44 -21.18
N LEU A 232 13.20 15.75 -21.08
CA LEU A 232 13.45 16.40 -19.79
C LEU A 232 12.17 16.53 -18.97
N GLY A 233 11.05 16.79 -19.61
CA GLY A 233 9.74 16.71 -18.98
C GLY A 233 9.43 15.30 -18.50
N SER A 234 9.74 14.26 -19.30
CA SER A 234 9.64 12.86 -18.85
C SER A 234 10.53 12.55 -17.65
N ALA A 235 11.76 13.05 -17.60
CA ALA A 235 12.66 12.84 -16.47
C ALA A 235 12.06 13.38 -15.16
N ARG A 236 11.39 14.53 -15.21
CA ARG A 236 10.67 15.10 -14.07
C ARG A 236 9.54 14.19 -13.59
N ASP A 237 8.69 13.74 -14.51
CA ASP A 237 7.58 12.85 -14.18
C ASP A 237 8.05 11.48 -13.66
N ILE A 238 9.10 10.92 -14.27
CA ILE A 238 9.73 9.66 -13.83
C ILE A 238 10.21 9.80 -12.40
N ARG A 239 10.98 10.84 -12.08
CA ARG A 239 11.55 11.05 -10.75
C ARG A 239 10.46 11.15 -9.69
N GLU A 240 9.40 11.92 -9.94
CA GLU A 240 8.26 12.06 -9.04
C GLU A 240 7.55 10.72 -8.83
N THR A 241 7.22 10.01 -9.90
CA THR A 241 6.46 8.76 -9.83
C THR A 241 7.28 7.64 -9.17
N PHE A 242 8.56 7.49 -9.53
CA PHE A 242 9.42 6.47 -8.93
C PHE A 242 9.74 6.77 -7.46
N ALA A 243 9.90 8.04 -7.06
CA ALA A 243 10.03 8.41 -5.65
C ALA A 243 8.80 7.98 -4.84
N ARG A 244 7.59 8.10 -5.42
CA ARG A 244 6.34 7.61 -4.79
C ARG A 244 6.25 6.09 -4.69
N MET A 245 7.05 5.36 -5.46
CA MET A 245 7.26 3.91 -5.33
C MET A 245 8.45 3.55 -4.43
N ALA A 246 9.03 4.51 -3.71
CA ALA A 246 10.21 4.38 -2.85
C ALA A 246 11.53 4.16 -3.61
N MET A 247 11.63 4.56 -4.89
CA MET A 247 12.83 4.40 -5.72
C MET A 247 13.58 5.72 -5.85
N ASN A 248 14.89 5.69 -5.60
CA ASN A 248 15.78 6.80 -5.89
C ASN A 248 16.24 6.81 -7.36
N ASP A 249 17.01 7.81 -7.78
CA ASP A 249 17.47 7.95 -9.16
C ASP A 249 18.30 6.73 -9.64
N GLU A 250 19.12 6.13 -8.79
CA GLU A 250 19.91 4.94 -9.13
C GLU A 250 19.04 3.71 -9.34
N GLU A 251 18.12 3.45 -8.44
CA GLU A 251 17.12 2.39 -8.55
C GLU A 251 16.22 2.59 -9.77
N THR A 252 15.84 3.83 -10.07
CA THR A 252 15.03 4.21 -11.24
C THR A 252 15.73 3.87 -12.54
N VAL A 253 17.00 4.29 -12.71
CA VAL A 253 17.79 3.95 -13.90
C VAL A 253 18.00 2.45 -14.01
N ALA A 254 18.34 1.78 -12.90
CA ALA A 254 18.55 0.33 -12.89
C ALA A 254 17.30 -0.44 -13.31
N LEU A 255 16.12 -0.05 -12.78
CA LEU A 255 14.85 -0.68 -13.12
C LEU A 255 14.46 -0.42 -14.57
N THR A 256 14.55 0.82 -15.05
CA THR A 256 14.22 1.18 -16.44
C THR A 256 15.10 0.42 -17.43
N ALA A 257 16.41 0.51 -17.30
CA ALA A 257 17.36 -0.15 -18.19
C ALA A 257 17.30 -1.68 -18.08
N GLY A 258 17.16 -2.22 -16.86
CA GLY A 258 17.04 -3.65 -16.61
C GLY A 258 15.79 -4.24 -17.23
N GLY A 259 14.64 -3.57 -17.08
CA GLY A 259 13.38 -3.97 -17.70
C GLY A 259 13.43 -3.90 -19.23
N HIS A 260 13.92 -2.79 -19.78
CA HIS A 260 14.01 -2.56 -21.22
C HIS A 260 15.17 -3.31 -21.91
N THR A 261 16.00 -4.03 -21.16
CA THR A 261 16.90 -5.04 -21.74
C THR A 261 16.12 -6.14 -22.43
N PHE A 262 14.90 -6.44 -21.97
CA PHE A 262 14.10 -7.57 -22.42
C PHE A 262 12.88 -7.15 -23.23
N GLY A 263 12.54 -8.01 -24.23
CA GLY A 263 11.29 -7.94 -24.96
C GLY A 263 11.18 -6.80 -25.94
N LYS A 264 9.94 -6.46 -26.21
CA LYS A 264 9.54 -5.38 -27.13
C LYS A 264 8.25 -4.72 -26.66
N SER A 265 8.02 -3.49 -27.13
CA SER A 265 6.70 -2.84 -27.10
C SER A 265 5.87 -3.25 -28.32
N HIS A 266 4.54 -3.12 -28.22
CA HIS A 266 3.59 -3.53 -29.24
C HIS A 266 2.73 -2.35 -29.68
N GLY A 267 2.83 -2.02 -30.94
CA GLY A 267 2.10 -0.97 -31.64
C GLY A 267 2.02 -1.27 -33.14
N ALA A 268 1.84 -2.55 -33.47
CA ALA A 268 1.87 -3.02 -34.84
C ALA A 268 0.68 -2.52 -35.69
N VAL A 269 -0.45 -2.24 -35.05
CA VAL A 269 -1.68 -1.78 -35.73
C VAL A 269 -2.39 -0.68 -34.93
N ASP A 270 -3.17 0.12 -35.64
CA ASP A 270 -3.96 1.23 -35.10
C ASP A 270 -4.90 0.75 -33.98
N ALA A 271 -4.97 1.53 -32.88
CA ALA A 271 -5.82 1.24 -31.74
C ALA A 271 -7.33 1.10 -32.04
N LYS A 272 -7.79 1.61 -33.19
CA LYS A 272 -9.20 1.43 -33.64
C LYS A 272 -9.61 -0.03 -33.83
N TYR A 273 -8.65 -0.95 -33.97
CA TYR A 273 -8.92 -2.38 -34.08
C TYR A 273 -9.02 -3.09 -32.74
N LEU A 274 -8.66 -2.41 -31.63
CA LEU A 274 -8.76 -2.97 -30.29
C LEU A 274 -10.19 -2.91 -29.78
N GLY A 275 -10.63 -3.98 -29.15
CA GLY A 275 -11.88 -4.06 -28.41
C GLY A 275 -11.75 -3.49 -27.00
N GLU A 276 -12.82 -3.63 -26.25
CA GLU A 276 -12.94 -3.15 -24.87
C GLU A 276 -11.97 -3.85 -23.92
N GLU A 277 -11.68 -3.22 -22.81
CA GLU A 277 -10.91 -3.79 -21.69
C GLU A 277 -11.67 -4.98 -21.02
N PRO A 278 -11.00 -5.80 -20.19
CA PRO A 278 -11.59 -7.02 -19.61
C PRO A 278 -12.96 -6.84 -18.93
N GLU A 279 -13.15 -5.76 -18.17
CA GLU A 279 -14.39 -5.53 -17.42
C GLU A 279 -15.59 -5.10 -18.32
N ARG A 280 -15.30 -4.57 -19.50
CA ARG A 280 -16.32 -4.18 -20.48
C ARG A 280 -16.49 -5.19 -21.61
N ALA A 281 -15.52 -6.10 -21.75
CA ALA A 281 -15.57 -7.11 -22.81
C ALA A 281 -16.82 -7.99 -22.71
N ALA A 282 -17.28 -8.49 -23.85
CA ALA A 282 -18.43 -9.37 -23.90
C ALA A 282 -18.21 -10.64 -23.07
N ILE A 283 -19.28 -11.16 -22.46
CA ILE A 283 -19.21 -12.28 -21.50
C ILE A 283 -18.59 -13.55 -22.11
N GLU A 284 -18.78 -13.78 -23.39
CA GLU A 284 -18.19 -14.90 -24.14
C GLU A 284 -16.67 -14.82 -24.23
N ASN A 285 -16.08 -13.65 -24.02
CA ASN A 285 -14.62 -13.48 -23.96
C ASN A 285 -14.01 -14.01 -22.65
N MET A 286 -14.84 -14.36 -21.67
CA MET A 286 -14.44 -15.01 -20.42
C MET A 286 -13.31 -14.26 -19.68
N GLY A 287 -13.39 -12.92 -19.64
CA GLY A 287 -12.42 -12.05 -18.97
C GLY A 287 -11.20 -11.69 -19.82
N PHE A 288 -11.17 -12.02 -21.11
CA PHE A 288 -10.21 -11.46 -22.04
C PHE A 288 -10.72 -10.12 -22.59
N GLY A 289 -9.91 -9.08 -22.43
CA GLY A 289 -10.13 -7.78 -23.06
C GLY A 289 -9.19 -7.53 -24.22
N TRP A 290 -9.20 -6.33 -24.73
CA TRP A 290 -8.33 -5.81 -25.79
C TRP A 290 -8.21 -6.78 -26.97
N THR A 291 -9.32 -7.43 -27.34
CA THR A 291 -9.38 -8.27 -28.54
C THR A 291 -9.06 -7.39 -29.75
N ASN A 292 -8.22 -7.91 -30.65
CA ASN A 292 -7.81 -7.16 -31.82
C ASN A 292 -8.44 -7.78 -33.08
N SER A 293 -9.19 -6.98 -33.81
CA SER A 293 -9.92 -7.40 -35.01
C SER A 293 -9.08 -7.38 -36.30
N PHE A 294 -7.81 -6.95 -36.23
CA PHE A 294 -6.93 -6.88 -37.38
C PHE A 294 -6.24 -8.25 -37.60
N GLU A 295 -6.51 -8.87 -38.73
CA GLU A 295 -5.93 -10.16 -39.18
C GLU A 295 -5.89 -11.23 -38.10
N THR A 296 -4.68 -11.59 -37.57
CA THR A 296 -4.54 -12.62 -36.55
C THR A 296 -4.95 -12.14 -35.13
N GLY A 297 -5.00 -10.84 -34.93
CA GLY A 297 -5.30 -10.24 -33.64
C GLY A 297 -4.22 -10.35 -32.57
N HIS A 298 -3.16 -11.08 -32.83
CA HIS A 298 -2.04 -11.35 -31.92
C HIS A 298 -0.73 -11.61 -32.67
N GLY A 299 0.34 -11.91 -31.96
CA GLY A 299 1.66 -12.12 -32.55
C GLY A 299 2.14 -10.86 -33.28
N VAL A 300 2.41 -10.96 -34.57
CA VAL A 300 2.90 -9.84 -35.42
C VAL A 300 1.92 -8.66 -35.49
N HIS A 301 0.65 -8.84 -35.08
CA HIS A 301 -0.38 -7.81 -35.15
C HIS A 301 -0.79 -7.32 -33.75
N THR A 302 -0.03 -7.65 -32.71
CA THR A 302 -0.32 -7.23 -31.35
C THR A 302 -0.15 -5.71 -31.20
N THR A 303 -1.09 -5.10 -30.50
CA THR A 303 -1.00 -3.70 -30.01
C THR A 303 -1.31 -3.66 -28.52
N THR A 304 -0.49 -2.94 -27.75
CA THR A 304 -0.69 -2.64 -26.32
C THR A 304 -0.48 -1.16 -26.06
N SER A 305 0.77 -0.70 -25.90
CA SER A 305 1.09 0.71 -25.66
C SER A 305 0.98 1.60 -26.90
N GLY A 306 0.93 1.01 -28.07
CA GLY A 306 1.01 1.73 -29.34
C GLY A 306 2.45 2.01 -29.83
N ILE A 307 3.45 1.91 -28.98
CA ILE A 307 4.87 1.96 -29.34
C ILE A 307 5.28 0.60 -29.92
N GLU A 308 6.12 0.59 -30.98
CA GLU A 308 6.50 -0.64 -31.67
C GLU A 308 8.01 -0.82 -31.72
N GLY A 309 8.50 -2.01 -31.32
CA GLY A 309 9.89 -2.42 -31.48
C GLY A 309 10.56 -2.80 -30.17
N ALA A 310 11.81 -3.27 -30.28
CA ALA A 310 12.64 -3.66 -29.15
C ALA A 310 13.81 -2.70 -28.95
N TRP A 311 14.33 -2.64 -27.73
CA TRP A 311 15.43 -1.77 -27.33
C TRP A 311 16.80 -2.35 -27.65
N THR A 312 16.91 -3.70 -27.65
CA THR A 312 18.19 -4.42 -27.71
C THR A 312 18.23 -5.42 -28.85
N LYS A 313 19.43 -5.82 -29.23
CA LYS A 313 19.67 -6.86 -30.23
C LYS A 313 19.39 -8.28 -29.75
N ASN A 314 19.32 -8.48 -28.42
CA ASN A 314 19.08 -9.76 -27.77
C ASN A 314 17.90 -9.68 -26.78
N PRO A 315 16.64 -9.57 -27.25
CA PRO A 315 15.48 -9.26 -26.41
C PRO A 315 15.10 -10.32 -25.37
N ILE A 316 15.70 -11.50 -25.42
CA ILE A 316 15.48 -12.62 -24.48
C ILE A 316 16.77 -13.05 -23.77
N GLN A 317 17.74 -12.14 -23.65
CA GLN A 317 19.00 -12.40 -22.98
C GLN A 317 19.43 -11.17 -22.15
N TRP A 318 19.89 -11.39 -20.92
CA TRP A 318 20.52 -10.35 -20.13
C TRP A 318 21.85 -9.94 -20.71
N ASP A 319 22.01 -8.67 -21.04
CA ASP A 319 23.27 -8.05 -21.44
C ASP A 319 23.24 -6.52 -21.19
N ASN A 320 24.27 -5.80 -21.60
CA ASN A 320 24.36 -4.35 -21.48
C ASN A 320 23.85 -3.59 -22.72
N GLY A 321 23.17 -4.28 -23.61
CA GLY A 321 22.74 -3.79 -24.93
C GLY A 321 21.83 -2.57 -24.89
N TYR A 322 21.06 -2.39 -23.81
CA TYR A 322 20.23 -1.20 -23.62
C TYR A 322 21.08 0.09 -23.61
N PHE A 323 22.10 0.16 -22.76
CA PHE A 323 22.97 1.33 -22.68
C PHE A 323 23.87 1.46 -23.91
N GLU A 324 24.36 0.33 -24.47
CA GLU A 324 25.13 0.34 -25.71
C GLU A 324 24.35 0.99 -26.84
N ASN A 325 23.07 0.69 -26.99
CA ASN A 325 22.21 1.29 -27.99
C ASN A 325 21.85 2.75 -27.66
N LEU A 326 21.45 3.03 -26.39
CA LEU A 326 21.05 4.36 -25.95
C LEU A 326 22.14 5.41 -26.23
N PHE A 327 23.42 5.08 -26.00
CA PHE A 327 24.56 5.97 -26.20
C PHE A 327 25.32 5.76 -27.50
N GLY A 328 25.15 4.59 -28.16
CA GLY A 328 25.84 4.23 -29.37
C GLY A 328 25.25 4.82 -30.66
N TYR A 329 23.99 5.24 -30.61
CA TYR A 329 23.32 5.86 -31.77
C TYR A 329 22.99 7.33 -31.48
N GLU A 330 22.89 8.11 -32.57
CA GLU A 330 22.12 9.36 -32.55
C GLU A 330 20.66 9.02 -32.89
N TRP A 331 19.73 9.69 -32.23
CA TRP A 331 18.31 9.37 -32.26
C TRP A 331 17.50 10.46 -32.93
N GLU A 332 16.52 10.10 -33.74
CA GLU A 332 15.53 10.98 -34.34
C GLU A 332 14.10 10.54 -33.99
N LEU A 333 13.22 11.50 -33.82
CA LEU A 333 11.82 11.26 -33.52
C LEU A 333 11.09 10.64 -34.72
N THR A 334 10.26 9.63 -34.46
CA THR A 334 9.43 8.96 -35.47
C THR A 334 8.09 8.56 -34.87
N LYS A 335 7.27 7.90 -35.65
CA LYS A 335 6.01 7.30 -35.20
C LYS A 335 6.00 5.80 -35.48
N SER A 336 5.36 5.07 -34.54
CA SER A 336 5.04 3.65 -34.73
C SER A 336 3.94 3.46 -35.80
N PRO A 337 3.69 2.23 -36.23
CA PRO A 337 2.53 1.92 -37.08
C PRO A 337 1.18 2.28 -36.44
N ALA A 338 1.07 2.20 -35.12
CA ALA A 338 -0.11 2.63 -34.36
C ALA A 338 -0.23 4.17 -34.22
N GLY A 339 0.81 4.92 -34.62
CA GLY A 339 0.81 6.39 -34.57
C GLY A 339 1.46 7.01 -33.34
N ALA A 340 1.94 6.21 -32.37
CA ALA A 340 2.59 6.69 -31.16
C ALA A 340 4.01 7.26 -31.46
N HIS A 341 4.42 8.28 -30.72
CA HIS A 341 5.76 8.85 -30.83
C HIS A 341 6.81 7.90 -30.22
N GLN A 342 7.88 7.70 -30.94
CA GLN A 342 9.05 6.92 -30.51
C GLN A 342 10.30 7.44 -31.20
N TRP A 343 11.46 6.93 -30.77
CA TRP A 343 12.75 7.34 -31.28
C TRP A 343 13.42 6.18 -32.00
N LYS A 344 14.04 6.46 -33.15
CA LYS A 344 14.85 5.50 -33.93
C LYS A 344 16.24 6.06 -34.17
N PRO A 345 17.25 5.20 -34.48
CA PRO A 345 18.55 5.65 -34.96
C PRO A 345 18.43 6.54 -36.17
N VAL A 346 19.27 7.58 -36.29
CA VAL A 346 19.28 8.49 -37.43
C VAL A 346 19.62 7.76 -38.72
N GLY A 347 18.85 7.98 -39.76
CA GLY A 347 19.02 7.38 -41.08
C GLY A 347 18.79 5.86 -41.05
N THR A 348 19.78 5.09 -41.58
CA THR A 348 19.77 3.64 -41.59
C THR A 348 20.71 3.01 -40.57
N THR A 349 21.27 3.81 -39.69
CA THR A 349 22.15 3.35 -38.61
C THR A 349 21.37 2.44 -37.69
N GLY A 350 21.81 1.22 -37.46
CA GLY A 350 21.09 0.25 -36.63
C GLY A 350 20.08 -0.64 -37.38
N ASP A 351 19.80 -0.38 -38.66
CA ASP A 351 18.93 -1.26 -39.47
C ASP A 351 19.46 -2.71 -39.48
N GLY A 352 18.54 -3.65 -39.32
CA GLY A 352 18.87 -5.08 -39.36
C GLY A 352 19.59 -5.60 -38.10
N THR A 353 19.67 -4.83 -37.00
CA THR A 353 20.37 -5.29 -35.79
C THR A 353 19.48 -6.03 -34.80
N VAL A 354 18.17 -5.72 -34.76
CA VAL A 354 17.20 -6.33 -33.86
C VAL A 354 16.41 -7.43 -34.61
N PRO A 355 16.26 -8.65 -34.06
CA PRO A 355 15.45 -9.70 -34.68
C PRO A 355 13.95 -9.31 -34.65
N ASP A 356 13.19 -9.81 -35.63
CA ASP A 356 11.73 -9.79 -35.54
C ASP A 356 11.23 -10.82 -34.52
N ALA A 357 10.14 -10.52 -33.84
CA ALA A 357 9.65 -11.39 -32.78
C ALA A 357 9.02 -12.70 -33.25
N HIS A 358 8.52 -12.74 -34.50
CA HIS A 358 7.77 -13.87 -35.04
C HIS A 358 8.25 -14.33 -36.42
N ASP A 359 9.13 -13.58 -37.10
CA ASP A 359 9.68 -13.93 -38.43
C ASP A 359 11.22 -13.94 -38.39
N PRO A 360 11.85 -15.11 -38.32
CA PRO A 360 13.30 -15.22 -38.24
C PRO A 360 14.04 -14.65 -39.47
N GLY A 361 13.32 -14.41 -40.57
CA GLY A 361 13.88 -13.81 -41.78
C GLY A 361 13.90 -12.27 -41.76
N LYS A 362 13.26 -11.65 -40.81
CA LYS A 362 13.18 -10.19 -40.69
C LYS A 362 14.00 -9.65 -39.51
N ARG A 363 14.48 -8.44 -39.70
CA ARG A 363 15.22 -7.69 -38.69
C ARG A 363 14.86 -6.21 -38.76
N HIS A 364 14.99 -5.52 -37.65
CA HIS A 364 14.59 -4.12 -37.46
C HIS A 364 15.74 -3.29 -36.88
N ALA A 365 15.58 -1.98 -36.84
CA ALA A 365 16.40 -1.11 -36.02
C ALA A 365 15.88 -1.15 -34.55
N PRO A 366 16.73 -0.86 -33.54
CA PRO A 366 16.27 -0.67 -32.19
C PRO A 366 15.42 0.60 -32.10
N MET A 367 14.61 0.68 -31.03
CA MET A 367 13.83 1.88 -30.73
C MET A 367 14.08 2.34 -29.28
N MET A 368 13.77 3.60 -28.99
CA MET A 368 13.68 4.15 -27.64
C MET A 368 12.36 4.90 -27.48
N THR A 369 11.84 4.88 -26.26
CA THR A 369 10.73 5.74 -25.85
C THR A 369 11.24 7.14 -25.49
N THR A 370 10.36 8.11 -25.34
CA THR A 370 10.74 9.42 -24.79
C THR A 370 11.22 9.29 -23.34
N ALA A 371 10.66 8.36 -22.57
CA ALA A 371 11.12 8.03 -21.23
C ALA A 371 12.55 7.44 -21.22
N ASP A 372 12.92 6.63 -22.21
CA ASP A 372 14.31 6.14 -22.35
C ASP A 372 15.27 7.27 -22.68
N MET A 373 14.86 8.21 -23.54
CA MET A 373 15.69 9.38 -23.86
C MET A 373 15.94 10.24 -22.63
N ALA A 374 15.07 10.24 -21.64
CA ALA A 374 15.30 10.88 -20.35
C ALA A 374 16.54 10.29 -19.63
N MET A 375 16.80 8.99 -19.74
CA MET A 375 17.97 8.32 -19.15
C MET A 375 19.30 8.79 -19.75
N ARG A 376 19.26 9.33 -20.98
CA ARG A 376 20.42 9.92 -21.68
C ARG A 376 20.52 11.44 -21.47
N MET A 377 19.39 12.15 -21.38
CA MET A 377 19.33 13.61 -21.49
C MET A 377 19.22 14.35 -20.14
N ASP A 378 18.66 13.71 -19.11
CA ASP A 378 18.69 14.29 -17.75
C ASP A 378 20.08 14.10 -17.15
N PRO A 379 20.74 15.19 -16.66
CA PRO A 379 22.13 15.10 -16.20
C PRO A 379 22.38 14.12 -15.04
N ALA A 380 21.39 13.93 -14.15
CA ALA A 380 21.51 12.98 -13.04
C ALA A 380 21.40 11.54 -13.54
N TYR A 381 20.39 11.27 -14.38
CA TYR A 381 20.20 9.95 -14.98
C TYR A 381 21.34 9.60 -15.95
N GLU A 382 21.81 10.53 -16.77
CA GLU A 382 22.94 10.29 -17.69
C GLU A 382 24.19 9.84 -16.95
N LYS A 383 24.53 10.50 -15.85
CA LYS A 383 25.68 10.14 -15.02
C LYS A 383 25.61 8.69 -14.52
N ILE A 384 24.43 8.26 -14.05
CA ILE A 384 24.18 6.91 -13.56
C ILE A 384 24.22 5.92 -14.74
N SER A 385 23.53 6.24 -15.83
CA SER A 385 23.47 5.41 -17.04
C SER A 385 24.84 5.12 -17.64
N ARG A 386 25.72 6.16 -17.73
CA ARG A 386 27.09 5.98 -18.22
C ARG A 386 27.95 5.17 -17.25
N ARG A 387 27.76 5.33 -15.94
CA ARG A 387 28.45 4.50 -14.95
C ARG A 387 28.06 3.02 -15.10
N PHE A 388 26.78 2.72 -15.24
CA PHE A 388 26.27 1.37 -15.46
C PHE A 388 26.72 0.78 -16.80
N MET A 389 26.76 1.59 -17.87
CA MET A 389 27.32 1.16 -19.14
C MET A 389 28.79 0.74 -19.01
N ALA A 390 29.58 1.52 -18.26
CA ALA A 390 31.00 1.22 -18.04
C ALA A 390 31.24 0.08 -17.06
N ASN A 391 30.29 -0.24 -16.19
CA ASN A 391 30.38 -1.26 -15.14
C ASN A 391 29.17 -2.20 -15.14
N PRO A 392 29.11 -3.17 -16.09
CA PRO A 392 27.94 -4.04 -16.24
C PRO A 392 27.59 -4.87 -14.99
N GLN A 393 28.59 -5.23 -14.16
CA GLN A 393 28.33 -5.96 -12.92
C GLN A 393 27.65 -5.05 -11.87
N GLU A 394 28.05 -3.79 -11.77
CA GLU A 394 27.40 -2.81 -10.90
C GLU A 394 25.94 -2.59 -11.32
N PHE A 395 25.69 -2.52 -12.62
CA PHE A 395 24.34 -2.46 -13.16
C PHE A 395 23.51 -3.70 -12.78
N ALA A 396 24.07 -4.90 -12.97
CA ALA A 396 23.38 -6.13 -12.60
C ALA A 396 23.03 -6.17 -11.11
N ASP A 397 23.97 -5.79 -10.24
CA ASP A 397 23.75 -5.78 -8.79
C ASP A 397 22.69 -4.72 -8.39
N ALA A 398 22.75 -3.53 -8.99
CA ALA A 398 21.76 -2.46 -8.76
C ALA A 398 20.36 -2.89 -9.21
N PHE A 399 20.24 -3.49 -10.40
CA PHE A 399 18.96 -3.97 -10.90
C PHE A 399 18.40 -5.13 -10.05
N ALA A 400 19.23 -6.08 -9.64
CA ALA A 400 18.80 -7.18 -8.79
C ALA A 400 18.21 -6.68 -7.45
N ARG A 401 18.88 -5.71 -6.81
CA ARG A 401 18.40 -5.10 -5.56
C ARG A 401 17.16 -4.24 -5.75
N ALA A 402 17.12 -3.44 -6.80
CA ALA A 402 15.97 -2.60 -7.10
C ALA A 402 14.73 -3.44 -7.48
N TRP A 403 14.91 -4.51 -8.25
CA TRP A 403 13.85 -5.47 -8.56
C TRP A 403 13.30 -6.16 -7.29
N PHE A 404 14.21 -6.59 -6.40
CA PHE A 404 13.80 -7.19 -5.14
C PHE A 404 13.04 -6.19 -4.26
N LYS A 405 13.50 -4.94 -4.16
CA LYS A 405 12.80 -3.87 -3.45
C LYS A 405 11.43 -3.61 -4.06
N LEU A 406 11.33 -3.44 -5.37
CA LEU A 406 10.07 -3.23 -6.09
C LEU A 406 9.03 -4.30 -5.73
N THR A 407 9.45 -5.57 -5.77
CA THR A 407 8.56 -6.72 -5.63
C THR A 407 8.31 -7.17 -4.18
N HIS A 408 9.03 -6.62 -3.19
CA HIS A 408 8.91 -7.04 -1.78
C HIS A 408 8.67 -5.88 -0.81
N ARG A 409 8.63 -4.64 -1.30
CA ARG A 409 8.52 -3.43 -0.49
C ARG A 409 7.29 -3.41 0.42
N ASP A 410 6.20 -4.04 0.01
CA ASP A 410 4.91 -4.11 0.67
C ASP A 410 4.72 -5.37 1.56
N MET A 411 5.78 -6.15 1.76
CA MET A 411 5.70 -7.38 2.57
C MET A 411 5.99 -7.18 4.07
N GLY A 412 6.47 -6.01 4.46
CA GLY A 412 6.91 -5.75 5.83
C GLY A 412 8.30 -6.34 6.14
N PRO A 413 8.59 -6.68 7.42
CA PRO A 413 9.90 -7.15 7.84
C PRO A 413 10.23 -8.55 7.34
N LEU A 414 11.54 -8.85 7.30
CA LEU A 414 12.08 -10.13 6.80
C LEU A 414 11.47 -11.36 7.49
N ALA A 415 11.03 -11.23 8.75
CA ALA A 415 10.35 -12.30 9.50
C ALA A 415 9.07 -12.85 8.82
N ARG A 416 8.49 -12.08 7.90
CA ARG A 416 7.30 -12.49 7.12
C ARG A 416 7.63 -13.27 5.85
N TYR A 417 8.89 -13.27 5.42
CA TYR A 417 9.29 -13.88 4.15
C TYR A 417 9.47 -15.38 4.32
N LEU A 418 8.92 -16.15 3.38
CA LEU A 418 8.92 -17.62 3.44
C LEU A 418 9.67 -18.22 2.25
N GLY A 419 10.24 -19.37 2.46
CA GLY A 419 10.87 -20.21 1.45
C GLY A 419 12.39 -20.14 1.40
N PRO A 420 13.02 -21.04 0.64
CA PRO A 420 14.47 -21.23 0.62
C PRO A 420 15.24 -20.16 -0.16
N LEU A 421 14.55 -19.31 -0.93
CA LEU A 421 15.16 -18.28 -1.77
C LEU A 421 15.20 -16.91 -1.08
N VAL A 422 14.78 -16.82 0.18
CA VAL A 422 14.84 -15.58 0.95
C VAL A 422 16.30 -15.17 1.16
N PRO A 423 16.67 -13.92 0.77
CA PRO A 423 18.02 -13.42 1.01
C PRO A 423 18.35 -13.39 2.50
N LYS A 424 19.63 -13.70 2.83
CA LYS A 424 20.11 -13.60 4.22
C LYS A 424 20.39 -12.18 4.65
N GLU A 425 20.67 -11.30 3.70
CA GLU A 425 20.91 -9.88 3.94
C GLU A 425 19.59 -9.19 4.27
N GLU A 426 19.54 -8.57 5.45
CA GLU A 426 18.41 -7.73 5.86
C GLU A 426 18.64 -6.30 5.37
N LEU A 427 17.68 -5.75 4.64
CA LEU A 427 17.79 -4.44 4.01
C LEU A 427 17.10 -3.37 4.87
N ILE A 428 17.62 -2.14 4.83
CA ILE A 428 17.15 -1.05 5.71
C ILE A 428 15.64 -0.77 5.54
N TRP A 429 15.10 -0.88 4.34
CA TRP A 429 13.69 -0.66 4.04
C TRP A 429 12.76 -1.81 4.51
N GLN A 430 13.31 -2.92 5.02
CA GLN A 430 12.57 -4.00 5.67
C GLN A 430 12.33 -3.73 7.17
N ASP A 431 12.67 -2.55 7.65
CA ASP A 431 12.50 -2.11 9.03
C ASP A 431 13.16 -3.05 10.08
N PRO A 432 14.45 -3.34 9.94
CA PRO A 432 15.14 -4.35 10.76
C PRO A 432 15.05 -4.02 12.24
N VAL A 433 14.87 -5.06 13.06
CA VAL A 433 14.92 -5.00 14.52
C VAL A 433 15.88 -6.07 15.05
N PRO A 434 16.56 -5.83 16.18
CA PRO A 434 17.38 -6.87 16.79
C PRO A 434 16.56 -8.10 17.13
N ALA A 435 17.13 -9.28 16.94
CA ALA A 435 16.51 -10.51 17.42
C ALA A 435 16.42 -10.53 18.95
N VAL A 436 15.45 -11.26 19.49
CA VAL A 436 15.36 -11.50 20.93
C VAL A 436 16.51 -12.43 21.34
N ASP A 437 17.47 -11.92 22.13
CA ASP A 437 18.68 -12.60 22.57
C ASP A 437 18.69 -12.95 24.07
N HIS A 438 17.54 -12.83 24.73
CA HIS A 438 17.39 -12.97 26.17
C HIS A 438 16.10 -13.71 26.56
N ALA A 439 16.04 -14.15 27.82
CA ALA A 439 14.80 -14.70 28.36
C ALA A 439 13.74 -13.59 28.53
N LEU A 440 12.51 -13.89 28.15
CA LEU A 440 11.38 -12.97 28.26
C LEU A 440 10.87 -12.87 29.70
N VAL A 441 10.20 -11.75 29.99
CA VAL A 441 9.48 -11.54 31.24
C VAL A 441 8.29 -12.48 31.37
N ASP A 442 8.03 -13.00 32.56
CA ASP A 442 6.87 -13.82 32.89
C ASP A 442 5.74 -13.00 33.51
N ASP A 443 4.62 -13.65 33.85
CA ASP A 443 3.44 -12.98 34.42
C ASP A 443 3.73 -12.26 35.73
N LYS A 444 4.67 -12.74 36.56
CA LYS A 444 5.06 -12.08 37.81
C LYS A 444 5.85 -10.80 37.52
N ASP A 445 6.75 -10.88 36.55
CA ASP A 445 7.51 -9.72 36.10
C ASP A 445 6.59 -8.67 35.49
N VAL A 446 5.64 -9.09 34.64
CA VAL A 446 4.62 -8.21 34.02
C VAL A 446 3.81 -7.50 35.10
N ALA A 447 3.35 -8.22 36.14
CA ALA A 447 2.60 -7.61 37.25
C ALA A 447 3.46 -6.60 38.04
N ALA A 448 4.72 -6.93 38.32
CA ALA A 448 5.65 -6.04 38.99
C ALA A 448 5.99 -4.79 38.17
N LEU A 449 6.20 -4.96 36.86
CA LEU A 449 6.47 -3.85 35.93
C LEU A 449 5.25 -2.93 35.80
N LYS A 450 4.01 -3.47 35.66
CA LYS A 450 2.77 -2.68 35.67
C LYS A 450 2.68 -1.82 36.93
N ALA A 451 2.90 -2.41 38.11
CA ALA A 451 2.87 -1.68 39.39
C ALA A 451 3.91 -0.56 39.43
N LYS A 452 5.14 -0.83 38.96
CA LYS A 452 6.25 0.13 38.94
C LYS A 452 5.97 1.30 37.97
N ILE A 453 5.44 1.00 36.77
CA ILE A 453 5.07 2.02 35.79
C ILE A 453 3.96 2.93 36.34
N LEU A 454 2.90 2.38 36.93
CA LEU A 454 1.82 3.15 37.54
C LEU A 454 2.29 4.00 38.73
N ALA A 455 3.32 3.58 39.45
CA ALA A 455 3.95 4.32 40.54
C ALA A 455 4.98 5.37 40.06
N SER A 456 5.30 5.46 38.78
CA SER A 456 6.32 6.38 38.25
C SER A 456 5.95 7.84 38.24
N GLY A 457 4.66 8.16 38.54
CA GLY A 457 4.10 9.50 38.47
C GLY A 457 3.63 9.94 37.07
N LEU A 458 3.66 9.03 36.08
CA LEU A 458 3.05 9.27 34.78
C LEU A 458 1.53 9.14 34.87
N SER A 459 0.80 10.04 34.19
CA SER A 459 -0.66 9.99 34.13
C SER A 459 -1.16 8.89 33.18
N THR A 460 -2.43 8.49 33.36
CA THR A 460 -3.13 7.58 32.42
C THR A 460 -3.04 8.08 30.99
N SER A 461 -3.32 9.37 30.77
CA SER A 461 -3.25 9.99 29.44
C SER A 461 -1.85 9.89 28.82
N GLN A 462 -0.78 10.18 29.57
CA GLN A 462 0.59 10.09 29.07
C GLN A 462 0.96 8.67 28.64
N LEU A 463 0.63 7.67 29.45
CA LEU A 463 0.92 6.26 29.16
C LEU A 463 0.12 5.75 27.96
N VAL A 464 -1.17 6.04 27.91
CA VAL A 464 -2.06 5.62 26.82
C VAL A 464 -1.67 6.30 25.50
N THR A 465 -1.43 7.62 25.52
CA THR A 465 -1.04 8.37 24.32
C THR A 465 0.30 7.88 23.76
N THR A 466 1.28 7.59 24.61
CA THR A 466 2.60 7.11 24.15
C THR A 466 2.51 5.72 23.55
N ALA A 467 1.77 4.80 24.17
CA ALA A 467 1.56 3.46 23.62
C ALA A 467 0.79 3.51 22.29
N TRP A 468 -0.25 4.32 22.22
CA TRP A 468 -0.99 4.54 20.97
C TRP A 468 -0.10 5.13 19.88
N ALA A 469 0.65 6.19 20.18
CA ALA A 469 1.56 6.84 19.24
C ALA A 469 2.59 5.87 18.65
N SER A 470 3.09 4.94 19.47
CA SER A 470 4.03 3.92 19.02
C SER A 470 3.36 2.87 18.13
N ALA A 471 2.26 2.26 18.60
CA ALA A 471 1.61 1.14 17.92
C ALA A 471 0.82 1.57 16.68
N SER A 472 0.16 2.73 16.71
CA SER A 472 -0.70 3.21 15.62
C SER A 472 0.05 3.75 14.40
N THR A 473 1.38 3.69 14.39
CA THR A 473 2.18 3.90 13.17
C THR A 473 2.08 2.74 12.19
N PHE A 474 1.57 1.59 12.64
CA PHE A 474 1.37 0.42 11.80
C PHE A 474 0.46 0.72 10.60
N ARG A 475 0.82 0.14 9.46
CA ARG A 475 0.02 0.15 8.23
C ARG A 475 -0.25 -1.28 7.77
N GLY A 476 -1.51 -1.68 7.73
CA GLY A 476 -1.93 -2.99 7.23
C GLY A 476 -1.68 -3.19 5.74
N SER A 477 -1.54 -2.11 4.99
CA SER A 477 -1.27 -2.10 3.55
C SER A 477 0.11 -2.69 3.20
N ASP A 478 1.18 -2.22 3.85
CA ASP A 478 2.56 -2.65 3.59
C ASP A 478 3.25 -3.29 4.79
N LYS A 479 2.53 -3.50 5.89
CA LYS A 479 3.02 -4.18 7.11
C LYS A 479 4.17 -3.44 7.80
N ARG A 480 4.29 -2.13 7.59
CA ARG A 480 5.31 -1.27 8.20
C ARG A 480 4.79 -0.57 9.44
N GLY A 481 5.70 -0.04 10.24
CA GLY A 481 5.37 0.64 11.49
C GLY A 481 5.05 -0.33 12.62
N GLY A 482 4.37 0.19 13.66
CA GLY A 482 4.05 -0.56 14.87
C GLY A 482 4.97 -0.27 16.04
N ALA A 483 4.71 -0.92 17.17
CA ALA A 483 5.42 -0.67 18.42
C ALA A 483 6.81 -1.33 18.50
N ASN A 484 7.05 -2.38 17.71
CA ASN A 484 8.32 -3.10 17.71
C ASN A 484 9.45 -2.18 17.21
N GLY A 485 10.62 -2.28 17.84
CA GLY A 485 11.72 -1.37 17.58
C GLY A 485 11.72 -0.09 18.42
N ALA A 486 10.63 0.25 19.12
CA ALA A 486 10.46 1.50 19.85
C ALA A 486 10.90 2.73 19.03
N ARG A 487 10.59 2.76 17.72
CA ARG A 487 11.07 3.82 16.82
C ARG A 487 10.50 5.20 17.14
N ILE A 488 9.45 5.25 17.95
CA ILE A 488 8.93 6.52 18.47
C ILE A 488 9.99 7.36 19.23
N ARG A 489 11.04 6.73 19.76
CA ARG A 489 12.18 7.43 20.42
C ARG A 489 13.27 7.89 19.45
N LEU A 490 13.18 7.50 18.17
CA LEU A 490 14.18 7.73 17.13
C LEU A 490 13.68 8.78 16.12
N ALA A 491 14.60 9.43 15.43
CA ALA A 491 14.23 10.27 14.30
C ALA A 491 13.70 9.39 13.15
N PRO A 492 12.67 9.85 12.40
CA PRO A 492 11.99 11.14 12.52
C PRO A 492 10.83 11.16 13.53
N GLN A 493 10.34 10.01 14.02
CA GLN A 493 9.10 9.91 14.79
C GLN A 493 9.13 10.68 16.12
N LYS A 494 10.27 10.73 16.81
CA LYS A 494 10.42 11.46 18.08
C LYS A 494 10.16 12.96 17.95
N ASP A 495 10.37 13.51 16.75
CA ASP A 495 10.30 14.93 16.45
C ASP A 495 8.95 15.34 15.84
N GLY A 496 8.08 14.38 15.53
CA GLY A 496 6.76 14.60 14.95
C GLY A 496 5.82 15.36 15.88
N GLU A 497 5.15 16.39 15.37
CA GLU A 497 4.23 17.24 16.13
C GLU A 497 3.14 16.42 16.85
N VAL A 498 2.58 15.43 16.16
CA VAL A 498 1.54 14.53 16.67
C VAL A 498 1.98 13.77 17.93
N ASN A 499 3.27 13.57 18.11
CA ASN A 499 3.86 12.85 19.25
C ASN A 499 4.22 13.77 20.43
N GLN A 500 4.03 15.08 20.29
CA GLN A 500 4.33 16.06 21.34
C GLN A 500 5.74 15.86 21.92
N PRO A 501 6.82 16.18 21.18
CA PRO A 501 8.19 15.77 21.51
C PRO A 501 8.63 15.99 22.96
N ALA A 502 8.24 17.11 23.56
CA ALA A 502 8.60 17.44 24.95
C ALA A 502 7.90 16.52 25.98
N GLU A 503 6.65 16.16 25.74
CA GLU A 503 5.92 15.23 26.62
C GLU A 503 6.38 13.78 26.39
N LEU A 504 6.57 13.38 25.15
CA LEU A 504 7.14 12.08 24.78
C LEU A 504 8.48 11.84 25.47
N ALA A 505 9.40 12.82 25.42
CA ALA A 505 10.70 12.70 26.08
C ALA A 505 10.61 12.47 27.59
N LYS A 506 9.64 13.11 28.28
CA LYS A 506 9.39 12.89 29.72
C LYS A 506 8.93 11.45 30.00
N VAL A 507 8.00 10.94 29.19
CA VAL A 507 7.48 9.58 29.36
C VAL A 507 8.58 8.56 29.11
N LEU A 508 9.32 8.70 28.00
CA LEU A 508 10.42 7.78 27.65
C LEU A 508 11.50 7.76 28.74
N ALA A 509 11.92 8.92 29.23
CA ALA A 509 12.92 8.99 30.30
C ALA A 509 12.51 8.22 31.57
N LYS A 510 11.20 8.25 31.94
CA LYS A 510 10.68 7.48 33.05
C LYS A 510 10.66 5.96 32.79
N LEU A 511 10.24 5.56 31.57
CA LEU A 511 10.21 4.15 31.20
C LEU A 511 11.63 3.58 31.05
N GLU A 512 12.62 4.34 30.59
CA GLU A 512 14.03 3.96 30.54
C GLU A 512 14.60 3.73 31.94
N VAL A 513 14.22 4.50 32.95
CA VAL A 513 14.59 4.25 34.34
C VAL A 513 14.01 2.90 34.80
N VAL A 514 12.74 2.63 34.53
CA VAL A 514 12.09 1.36 34.86
C VAL A 514 12.81 0.19 34.19
N GLN A 515 13.13 0.33 32.88
CA GLN A 515 13.88 -0.66 32.11
C GLN A 515 15.25 -0.97 32.74
N LYS A 516 16.03 0.07 32.99
CA LYS A 516 17.36 -0.03 33.53
C LYS A 516 17.38 -0.71 34.90
N GLU A 517 16.49 -0.30 35.80
CA GLU A 517 16.37 -0.86 37.15
C GLU A 517 15.90 -2.32 37.11
N PHE A 518 14.91 -2.65 36.27
CA PHE A 518 14.44 -4.03 36.12
C PHE A 518 15.55 -4.92 35.58
N ASN A 519 16.16 -4.54 34.45
CA ASN A 519 17.18 -5.35 33.78
C ASN A 519 18.45 -5.55 34.68
N ALA A 520 18.80 -4.54 35.45
CA ALA A 520 19.95 -4.64 36.40
C ALA A 520 19.66 -5.56 37.60
N ALA A 521 18.39 -5.72 37.98
CA ALA A 521 17.99 -6.56 39.11
C ALA A 521 17.82 -8.05 38.74
N GLN A 522 17.83 -8.38 37.45
CA GLN A 522 17.59 -9.75 36.99
C GLN A 522 18.85 -10.63 37.08
N SER A 523 18.67 -11.87 37.52
CA SER A 523 19.63 -12.94 37.40
C SER A 523 19.19 -13.91 36.29
N GLY A 524 20.12 -14.45 35.49
CA GLY A 524 19.77 -15.43 34.46
C GLY A 524 19.45 -14.86 33.08
N GLY A 525 19.81 -13.60 32.81
CA GLY A 525 19.72 -13.00 31.47
C GLY A 525 18.34 -12.56 31.04
N LYS A 526 17.36 -12.51 31.93
CA LYS A 526 16.01 -11.99 31.65
C LYS A 526 16.06 -10.46 31.46
N LYS A 527 15.39 -9.95 30.43
CA LYS A 527 15.33 -8.50 30.13
C LYS A 527 13.94 -8.10 29.63
N VAL A 528 13.67 -6.81 29.70
CA VAL A 528 12.52 -6.15 29.05
C VAL A 528 13.04 -5.05 28.13
N SER A 529 12.49 -4.95 26.92
CA SER A 529 12.78 -3.87 25.98
C SER A 529 12.01 -2.60 26.32
N LEU A 530 12.44 -1.46 25.80
CA LEU A 530 11.66 -0.22 25.91
C LEU A 530 10.38 -0.30 25.08
N ALA A 531 10.42 -0.98 23.93
CA ALA A 531 9.26 -1.25 23.11
C ALA A 531 8.16 -1.98 23.90
N ASP A 532 8.53 -3.03 24.63
CA ASP A 532 7.60 -3.75 25.50
C ASP A 532 7.10 -2.86 26.67
N LEU A 533 7.95 -2.03 27.27
CA LEU A 533 7.53 -1.13 28.35
C LEU A 533 6.58 -0.03 27.91
N ILE A 534 6.73 0.48 26.68
CA ILE A 534 5.80 1.47 26.11
C ILE A 534 4.40 0.84 25.98
N VAL A 535 4.30 -0.34 25.40
CA VAL A 535 3.03 -1.06 25.24
C VAL A 535 2.46 -1.47 26.60
N LEU A 536 3.31 -2.00 27.48
CA LEU A 536 2.89 -2.40 28.83
C LEU A 536 2.40 -1.22 29.67
N GLY A 537 3.01 -0.04 29.48
CA GLY A 537 2.58 1.20 30.16
C GLY A 537 1.16 1.60 29.78
N GLY A 538 0.85 1.63 28.48
CA GLY A 538 -0.51 1.88 28.01
C GLY A 538 -1.49 0.81 28.47
N THR A 539 -1.11 -0.45 28.39
CA THR A 539 -1.91 -1.60 28.84
C THR A 539 -2.23 -1.51 30.35
N ALA A 540 -1.22 -1.17 31.18
CA ALA A 540 -1.40 -1.01 32.62
C ALA A 540 -2.32 0.17 32.95
N ALA A 541 -2.23 1.28 32.22
CA ALA A 541 -3.08 2.44 32.39
C ALA A 541 -4.54 2.15 32.00
N VAL A 542 -4.77 1.44 30.89
CA VAL A 542 -6.11 0.98 30.47
C VAL A 542 -6.72 0.05 31.51
N GLU A 543 -5.95 -0.91 32.02
CA GLU A 543 -6.40 -1.85 33.06
C GLU A 543 -6.76 -1.12 34.37
N ALA A 544 -5.94 -0.16 34.78
CA ALA A 544 -6.19 0.66 35.98
C ALA A 544 -7.44 1.53 35.80
N ALA A 545 -7.63 2.14 34.64
CA ALA A 545 -8.81 2.96 34.35
C ALA A 545 -10.09 2.12 34.26
N ALA A 546 -10.06 0.94 33.70
CA ALA A 546 -11.20 0.01 33.72
C ALA A 546 -11.56 -0.40 35.16
N ARG A 547 -10.55 -0.73 35.97
CA ARG A 547 -10.76 -1.08 37.38
C ARG A 547 -11.35 0.07 38.18
N LYS A 548 -10.92 1.32 37.95
CA LYS A 548 -11.44 2.50 38.57
C LYS A 548 -12.92 2.75 38.20
N ALA A 549 -13.28 2.42 36.95
CA ALA A 549 -14.66 2.43 36.48
C ALA A 549 -15.53 1.27 36.99
N GLY A 550 -14.97 0.36 37.83
CA GLY A 550 -15.70 -0.77 38.42
C GLY A 550 -15.55 -2.11 37.67
N HIS A 551 -14.80 -2.16 36.60
CA HIS A 551 -14.62 -3.36 35.79
C HIS A 551 -13.35 -4.13 36.17
N LYS A 552 -13.52 -5.38 36.62
CA LYS A 552 -12.42 -6.27 37.00
C LYS A 552 -12.03 -7.12 35.77
N LEU A 553 -11.02 -6.67 35.03
CA LEU A 553 -10.47 -7.39 33.89
C LEU A 553 -8.94 -7.26 33.83
N SER A 554 -8.30 -8.14 33.10
CA SER A 554 -6.88 -8.05 32.72
C SER A 554 -6.80 -7.69 31.25
N VAL A 555 -5.97 -6.70 30.93
CA VAL A 555 -5.67 -6.35 29.53
C VAL A 555 -4.50 -7.22 29.06
N PRO A 556 -4.66 -8.00 27.97
CA PRO A 556 -3.62 -8.88 27.47
C PRO A 556 -2.35 -8.11 27.08
N PHE A 557 -1.20 -8.73 27.37
CA PHE A 557 0.11 -8.23 26.97
C PHE A 557 1.00 -9.43 26.57
N SER A 558 1.70 -9.31 25.45
CA SER A 558 2.67 -10.30 24.97
C SER A 558 4.05 -9.67 24.89
N PRO A 559 5.04 -10.11 25.68
CA PRO A 559 6.42 -9.63 25.62
C PRO A 559 7.13 -10.15 24.36
N GLY A 560 8.30 -9.59 24.03
CA GLY A 560 9.16 -10.07 22.96
C GLY A 560 9.47 -9.03 21.88
N ARG A 561 9.04 -7.78 22.03
CA ARG A 561 9.52 -6.68 21.19
C ARG A 561 10.95 -6.34 21.56
N THR A 562 11.69 -5.82 20.59
CA THR A 562 13.08 -5.38 20.77
C THR A 562 13.25 -3.90 20.39
N ASP A 563 14.38 -3.31 20.72
CA ASP A 563 14.64 -1.89 20.53
C ASP A 563 15.59 -1.69 19.33
N ALA A 564 15.07 -1.12 18.24
CA ALA A 564 15.89 -0.78 17.08
C ALA A 564 16.85 0.37 17.38
N SER A 565 17.97 0.43 16.64
CA SER A 565 18.88 1.57 16.64
C SER A 565 18.50 2.59 15.57
N GLN A 566 19.07 3.81 15.65
CA GLN A 566 18.92 4.81 14.59
C GLN A 566 19.45 4.29 13.24
N ALA A 567 20.55 3.52 13.25
CA ALA A 567 21.13 2.92 12.05
C ALA A 567 20.22 1.85 11.40
N GLN A 568 19.30 1.27 12.16
CA GLN A 568 18.29 0.33 11.69
C GLN A 568 16.97 1.01 11.30
N THR A 569 16.93 2.34 11.26
CA THR A 569 15.74 3.13 10.95
C THR A 569 15.95 3.90 9.67
N ASP A 570 15.18 3.58 8.64
CA ASP A 570 15.13 4.28 7.36
C ASP A 570 14.41 5.64 7.56
N VAL A 571 15.19 6.67 7.90
CA VAL A 571 14.65 7.99 8.27
C VAL A 571 13.80 8.60 7.17
N GLU A 572 14.24 8.48 5.92
CA GLU A 572 13.52 9.03 4.77
C GLU A 572 12.15 8.38 4.60
N SER A 573 12.11 7.05 4.58
CA SER A 573 10.86 6.33 4.40
C SER A 573 9.94 6.39 5.61
N PHE A 574 10.47 6.56 6.83
CA PHE A 574 9.65 6.81 8.01
C PHE A 574 9.09 8.25 8.10
N SER A 575 9.71 9.22 7.42
CA SER A 575 9.21 10.60 7.43
C SER A 575 7.85 10.73 6.77
N VAL A 576 7.58 9.96 5.72
CA VAL A 576 6.27 9.95 5.03
C VAL A 576 5.16 9.26 5.84
N MET A 577 5.52 8.50 6.88
CA MET A 577 4.58 7.85 7.78
C MET A 577 4.07 8.75 8.91
N GLU A 578 4.59 9.99 9.04
CA GLU A 578 4.05 10.94 10.01
C GLU A 578 2.60 11.27 9.66
N PRO A 579 1.62 11.01 10.54
CA PRO A 579 0.23 11.18 10.19
C PRO A 579 -0.13 12.65 9.98
N VAL A 580 -0.84 12.93 8.90
CA VAL A 580 -1.47 14.23 8.64
C VAL A 580 -2.60 14.48 9.64
N ALA A 581 -3.28 13.41 10.04
CA ALA A 581 -4.28 13.44 11.11
C ALA A 581 -4.25 12.12 11.90
N ASP A 582 -4.60 12.22 13.17
CA ASP A 582 -4.91 11.08 14.02
C ASP A 582 -6.21 11.38 14.80
N GLY A 583 -7.34 11.09 14.18
CA GLY A 583 -8.65 11.33 14.77
C GLY A 583 -8.87 10.58 16.07
N PHE A 584 -8.16 9.49 16.33
CA PHE A 584 -8.17 8.77 17.61
C PHE A 584 -7.61 9.60 18.77
N ARG A 585 -6.64 10.49 18.50
CA ARG A 585 -6.07 11.46 19.45
C ARG A 585 -6.56 12.90 19.22
N ASN A 586 -7.57 13.08 18.41
CA ASN A 586 -8.12 14.37 18.01
C ASN A 586 -7.08 15.35 17.45
N TYR A 587 -6.14 14.81 16.67
CA TYR A 587 -5.08 15.56 16.01
C TYR A 587 -5.36 15.70 14.52
N VAL A 588 -5.13 16.89 14.01
CA VAL A 588 -5.09 17.17 12.58
C VAL A 588 -4.08 18.29 12.30
N ARG A 589 -3.27 18.10 11.26
CA ARG A 589 -2.33 19.11 10.79
C ARG A 589 -3.11 20.27 10.18
N LYS A 590 -2.64 21.49 10.41
CA LYS A 590 -3.26 22.70 9.86
C LYS A 590 -3.45 22.61 8.35
N GLY A 591 -4.64 22.93 7.89
CA GLY A 591 -5.05 22.87 6.47
C GLY A 591 -5.77 21.58 6.06
N HIS A 592 -5.88 20.60 6.97
CA HIS A 592 -6.58 19.32 6.74
C HIS A 592 -7.80 19.13 7.67
N GLU A 593 -8.19 20.16 8.40
CA GLU A 593 -9.24 20.08 9.42
C GLU A 593 -10.59 19.68 8.83
N ALA A 594 -10.88 20.10 7.61
CA ALA A 594 -12.12 19.74 6.92
C ALA A 594 -12.23 18.24 6.61
N GLN A 595 -11.10 17.54 6.51
CA GLN A 595 -11.00 16.12 6.11
C GLN A 595 -10.81 15.17 7.31
N ILE A 596 -10.93 15.66 8.55
CA ILE A 596 -10.59 14.86 9.74
C ILE A 596 -11.42 13.57 9.87
N ALA A 597 -12.67 13.55 9.39
CA ALA A 597 -13.52 12.36 9.44
C ALA A 597 -13.05 11.30 8.43
N GLU A 598 -12.74 11.70 7.22
CA GLU A 598 -12.19 10.82 6.17
C GLU A 598 -10.82 10.27 6.59
N LEU A 599 -9.96 11.13 7.13
CA LEU A 599 -8.63 10.74 7.62
C LEU A 599 -8.70 9.84 8.88
N LEU A 600 -9.76 9.94 9.69
CA LEU A 600 -10.03 8.97 10.76
C LEU A 600 -10.37 7.59 10.20
N VAL A 601 -11.22 7.53 9.18
CA VAL A 601 -11.59 6.27 8.51
C VAL A 601 -10.38 5.66 7.81
N ASP A 602 -9.59 6.47 7.13
CA ASP A 602 -8.33 6.04 6.49
C ASP A 602 -7.37 5.43 7.50
N LYS A 603 -7.14 6.12 8.62
CA LYS A 603 -6.31 5.62 9.73
C LYS A 603 -6.84 4.30 10.29
N ALA A 604 -8.16 4.18 10.45
CA ALA A 604 -8.80 2.95 10.93
C ALA A 604 -8.59 1.79 9.93
N ASN A 605 -8.71 2.05 8.64
CA ASN A 605 -8.45 1.07 7.58
C ASN A 605 -6.98 0.61 7.59
N LEU A 606 -6.02 1.54 7.68
CA LEU A 606 -4.59 1.20 7.79
C LEU A 606 -4.28 0.38 9.03
N LEU A 607 -5.00 0.58 10.13
CA LEU A 607 -4.92 -0.23 11.34
C LEU A 607 -5.77 -1.51 11.28
N THR A 608 -6.31 -1.84 10.12
CA THR A 608 -7.17 -3.02 9.91
C THR A 608 -8.40 -3.07 10.82
N LEU A 609 -8.88 -1.92 11.29
CA LEU A 609 -10.02 -1.83 12.21
C LEU A 609 -11.35 -1.89 11.46
N THR A 610 -12.30 -2.57 12.06
CA THR A 610 -13.71 -2.49 11.66
C THR A 610 -14.36 -1.21 12.19
N ALA A 611 -15.53 -0.84 11.68
CA ALA A 611 -16.27 0.32 12.17
C ALA A 611 -16.62 0.24 13.68
N PRO A 612 -17.04 -0.92 14.23
CA PRO A 612 -17.19 -1.06 15.69
C PRO A 612 -15.88 -0.87 16.46
N GLU A 613 -14.76 -1.43 16.00
CA GLU A 613 -13.44 -1.25 16.65
C GLU A 613 -12.98 0.20 16.62
N MET A 614 -13.13 0.90 15.50
CA MET A 614 -12.87 2.34 15.41
C MET A 614 -13.73 3.12 16.39
N THR A 615 -15.03 2.81 16.50
CA THR A 615 -15.98 3.48 17.37
C THR A 615 -15.57 3.36 18.83
N VAL A 616 -15.32 2.16 19.34
CA VAL A 616 -14.94 1.97 20.75
C VAL A 616 -13.59 2.58 21.07
N LEU A 617 -12.62 2.55 20.13
CA LEU A 617 -11.32 3.15 20.34
C LEU A 617 -11.41 4.68 20.45
N VAL A 618 -12.17 5.34 19.58
CA VAL A 618 -12.36 6.79 19.69
C VAL A 618 -13.00 7.14 21.03
N GLY A 619 -14.12 6.52 21.39
CA GLY A 619 -14.81 6.80 22.65
C GLY A 619 -13.95 6.55 23.88
N GLY A 620 -13.21 5.44 23.91
CA GLY A 620 -12.34 5.10 25.04
C GLY A 620 -11.11 6.00 25.15
N LEU A 621 -10.46 6.31 24.07
CA LEU A 621 -9.31 7.23 24.07
C LEU A 621 -9.71 8.64 24.51
N ARG A 622 -10.91 9.11 24.14
CA ARG A 622 -11.48 10.37 24.68
C ARG A 622 -11.68 10.28 26.19
N SER A 623 -12.27 9.19 26.69
CA SER A 623 -12.49 9.00 28.13
C SER A 623 -11.18 8.96 28.93
N LEU A 624 -10.10 8.44 28.31
CA LEU A 624 -8.77 8.37 28.91
C LEU A 624 -7.94 9.66 28.70
N GLY A 625 -8.51 10.68 28.05
CA GLY A 625 -7.86 11.96 27.82
C GLY A 625 -6.64 11.86 26.88
N ALA A 626 -6.67 10.97 25.89
CA ALA A 626 -5.55 10.71 24.99
C ALA A 626 -5.45 11.70 23.83
N ASN A 627 -5.97 12.90 23.96
CA ASN A 627 -5.87 13.95 22.95
C ASN A 627 -4.43 14.48 22.82
N VAL A 628 -4.07 14.90 21.63
CA VAL A 628 -2.83 15.64 21.38
C VAL A 628 -2.99 17.07 21.90
N GLY A 629 -2.01 17.55 22.67
CA GLY A 629 -2.02 18.89 23.27
C GLY A 629 -2.95 19.00 24.47
N ALA A 630 -3.28 20.24 24.82
CA ALA A 630 -4.12 20.57 25.97
C ALA A 630 -5.63 20.60 25.65
N ALA A 631 -6.01 20.38 24.40
CA ALA A 631 -7.39 20.45 23.96
C ALA A 631 -8.23 19.31 24.56
N LYS A 632 -9.45 19.68 25.03
CA LYS A 632 -10.38 18.71 25.62
C LYS A 632 -11.57 18.42 24.70
N HIS A 633 -11.44 18.72 23.41
CA HIS A 633 -12.50 18.43 22.44
C HIS A 633 -12.79 16.93 22.39
N GLY A 634 -14.04 16.56 22.47
CA GLY A 634 -14.46 15.16 22.51
C GLY A 634 -14.32 14.46 23.87
N VAL A 635 -13.72 15.10 24.88
CA VAL A 635 -13.67 14.56 26.26
C VAL A 635 -15.01 14.83 26.92
N PHE A 636 -15.98 13.96 26.69
CA PHE A 636 -17.35 14.10 27.13
C PHE A 636 -17.59 13.39 28.46
N THR A 637 -16.65 13.50 29.40
CA THR A 637 -16.77 12.87 30.74
C THR A 637 -16.17 13.75 31.83
N GLU A 638 -16.77 13.72 33.00
CA GLU A 638 -16.23 14.29 34.23
C GLU A 638 -15.41 13.26 35.04
N ARG A 639 -15.48 11.98 34.67
CA ARG A 639 -14.82 10.87 35.35
C ARG A 639 -13.39 10.69 34.80
N LYS A 640 -12.45 11.44 35.39
CA LYS A 640 -11.04 11.39 34.96
C LYS A 640 -10.40 10.03 35.25
N ASP A 641 -9.56 9.59 34.30
CA ASP A 641 -8.82 8.34 34.42
C ASP A 641 -9.71 7.10 34.60
N GLU A 642 -10.92 7.13 34.07
CA GLU A 642 -11.86 6.01 34.05
C GLU A 642 -12.20 5.63 32.61
N LEU A 643 -12.19 4.34 32.33
CA LEU A 643 -12.62 3.82 31.01
C LEU A 643 -14.15 3.64 31.06
N THR A 644 -14.85 4.59 30.46
CA THR A 644 -16.32 4.65 30.51
C THR A 644 -16.89 4.90 29.11
N ASN A 645 -18.17 4.56 28.93
CA ASN A 645 -18.94 4.84 27.72
C ASN A 645 -19.55 6.27 27.70
N ASP A 646 -19.12 7.16 28.57
CA ASP A 646 -19.63 8.54 28.71
C ASP A 646 -19.57 9.33 27.39
N PHE A 647 -18.57 9.08 26.58
CA PHE A 647 -18.45 9.71 25.27
C PHE A 647 -19.75 9.55 24.46
N PHE A 648 -20.26 8.34 24.35
CA PHE A 648 -21.49 8.04 23.58
C PHE A 648 -22.73 8.55 24.26
N VAL A 649 -22.82 8.36 25.58
CA VAL A 649 -23.97 8.83 26.39
C VAL A 649 -24.15 10.34 26.26
N ASN A 650 -23.07 11.11 26.40
CA ASN A 650 -23.12 12.57 26.35
C ASN A 650 -23.19 13.13 24.92
N LEU A 651 -22.61 12.43 23.94
CA LEU A 651 -22.75 12.78 22.52
C LEU A 651 -24.22 12.74 22.06
N LEU A 652 -24.96 11.73 22.53
CA LEU A 652 -26.34 11.47 22.12
C LEU A 652 -27.38 12.08 23.10
N ASP A 653 -26.95 12.82 24.14
CA ASP A 653 -27.85 13.45 25.10
C ASP A 653 -28.76 14.48 24.42
N MET A 654 -30.07 14.22 24.49
CA MET A 654 -31.09 15.07 23.88
C MET A 654 -31.20 16.46 24.53
N ASN A 655 -30.65 16.66 25.73
CA ASN A 655 -30.57 17.97 26.38
C ASN A 655 -29.42 18.83 25.85
N THR A 656 -28.53 18.26 25.08
CA THR A 656 -27.42 18.96 24.43
C THR A 656 -27.82 19.38 23.02
N LYS A 657 -27.63 20.66 22.68
CA LYS A 657 -27.76 21.22 21.34
C LYS A 657 -26.36 21.50 20.79
N TRP A 658 -26.03 20.89 19.70
CA TRP A 658 -24.77 21.12 19.01
C TRP A 658 -24.89 22.29 18.00
N GLN A 659 -23.85 23.13 17.94
CA GLN A 659 -23.73 24.22 16.99
C GLN A 659 -22.25 24.46 16.64
N LYS A 660 -21.98 25.16 15.53
CA LYS A 660 -20.62 25.61 15.20
C LYS A 660 -20.17 26.66 16.23
N SER A 661 -18.90 26.60 16.65
CA SER A 661 -18.32 27.66 17.49
C SER A 661 -18.21 28.96 16.68
N ALA A 662 -18.43 30.08 17.34
CA ALA A 662 -18.18 31.39 16.75
C ALA A 662 -16.69 31.77 16.75
N ASP A 663 -15.91 31.17 17.66
CA ASP A 663 -14.54 31.55 17.94
C ASP A 663 -13.51 30.63 17.23
N ALA A 664 -13.94 29.45 16.79
CA ALA A 664 -13.05 28.43 16.18
C ALA A 664 -13.77 27.65 15.08
N GLU A 665 -13.27 27.75 13.85
CA GLU A 665 -13.94 27.28 12.62
C GLU A 665 -14.29 25.77 12.65
N PHE A 666 -13.39 24.93 13.18
CA PHE A 666 -13.54 23.46 13.18
C PHE A 666 -13.95 22.90 14.54
N VAL A 667 -14.37 23.75 15.47
CA VAL A 667 -14.86 23.35 16.79
C VAL A 667 -16.39 23.45 16.83
N LEU A 668 -17.00 22.48 17.49
CA LEU A 668 -18.43 22.37 17.71
C LEU A 668 -18.72 22.49 19.23
N GLU A 669 -19.74 23.24 19.54
CA GLU A 669 -20.18 23.52 20.91
C GLU A 669 -21.44 22.76 21.23
N GLY A 670 -21.40 21.92 22.26
CA GLY A 670 -22.54 21.30 22.91
C GLY A 670 -23.07 22.15 24.02
N ARG A 671 -24.25 22.74 23.82
CA ARG A 671 -24.88 23.65 24.78
C ARG A 671 -26.14 23.06 25.40
N ASP A 672 -26.39 23.40 26.65
CA ASP A 672 -27.65 23.03 27.29
C ASP A 672 -28.83 23.63 26.50
N ARG A 673 -29.80 22.80 26.18
CA ARG A 673 -30.92 23.19 25.32
C ARG A 673 -31.84 24.24 25.98
N LYS A 674 -31.88 24.31 27.32
CA LYS A 674 -32.73 25.21 28.07
C LYS A 674 -32.02 26.51 28.45
N THR A 675 -30.78 26.39 28.99
CA THR A 675 -30.03 27.53 29.52
C THR A 675 -29.08 28.14 28.47
N ASN A 676 -28.78 27.43 27.40
CA ASN A 676 -27.79 27.77 26.38
C ASN A 676 -26.33 27.84 26.92
N GLU A 677 -26.09 27.34 28.11
CA GLU A 677 -24.74 27.26 28.68
C GLU A 677 -23.87 26.26 27.91
N LEU A 678 -22.60 26.60 27.69
CA LEU A 678 -21.63 25.71 27.08
C LEU A 678 -21.30 24.55 28.04
N LYS A 679 -21.54 23.32 27.61
CA LYS A 679 -21.23 22.11 28.37
C LYS A 679 -20.04 21.35 27.80
N LEU A 680 -20.00 21.17 26.47
CA LEU A 680 -19.08 20.29 25.78
C LEU A 680 -18.50 21.01 24.56
N THR A 681 -17.30 20.59 24.15
CA THR A 681 -16.73 20.97 22.86
C THR A 681 -16.22 19.71 22.14
N GLY A 682 -16.42 19.67 20.84
CA GLY A 682 -15.96 18.54 20.01
C GLY A 682 -15.47 19.02 18.66
N THR A 683 -14.91 18.10 17.90
CA THR A 683 -14.53 18.27 16.50
C THR A 683 -15.45 17.45 15.60
N VAL A 684 -15.24 17.54 14.28
CA VAL A 684 -15.95 16.68 13.32
C VAL A 684 -15.65 15.20 13.58
N ALA A 685 -14.40 14.85 13.97
CA ALA A 685 -14.03 13.48 14.34
C ALA A 685 -14.83 12.91 15.54
N ASP A 686 -15.36 13.79 16.40
CA ASP A 686 -16.21 13.38 17.53
C ASP A 686 -17.68 13.29 17.11
N LEU A 687 -18.19 14.33 16.45
CA LEU A 687 -19.60 14.45 16.12
C LEU A 687 -20.05 13.55 14.96
N VAL A 688 -19.13 13.06 14.16
CA VAL A 688 -19.45 12.10 13.07
C VAL A 688 -20.14 10.83 13.62
N PHE A 689 -19.81 10.42 14.85
CA PHE A 689 -20.47 9.30 15.54
C PHE A 689 -21.92 9.59 15.98
N GLY A 690 -22.33 10.83 15.94
CA GLY A 690 -23.75 11.22 16.17
C GLY A 690 -24.47 11.61 14.87
N SER A 691 -23.74 12.00 13.82
CA SER A 691 -24.31 12.52 12.57
C SER A 691 -24.39 11.48 11.45
N ASN A 692 -23.33 10.69 11.23
CA ASN A 692 -23.36 9.60 10.25
C ASN A 692 -24.28 8.48 10.73
N SER A 693 -25.24 8.04 9.92
CA SER A 693 -26.28 7.10 10.35
C SER A 693 -25.74 5.73 10.79
N GLN A 694 -24.70 5.23 10.13
CA GLN A 694 -24.09 3.95 10.50
C GLN A 694 -23.26 4.06 11.78
N LEU A 695 -22.42 5.09 11.90
CA LEU A 695 -21.65 5.33 13.12
C LEU A 695 -22.53 5.67 14.32
N ARG A 696 -23.64 6.40 14.10
CA ARG A 696 -24.63 6.67 15.15
C ARG A 696 -25.29 5.37 15.64
N ALA A 697 -25.67 4.46 14.73
CA ALA A 697 -26.22 3.18 15.15
C ALA A 697 -25.26 2.40 16.05
N LEU A 698 -23.94 2.44 15.79
CA LEU A 698 -22.93 1.86 16.66
C LEU A 698 -22.80 2.62 17.98
N ALA A 699 -22.80 3.96 17.93
CA ALA A 699 -22.75 4.81 19.12
C ALA A 699 -23.97 4.57 20.06
N GLU A 700 -25.16 4.37 19.50
CA GLU A 700 -26.38 4.04 20.25
C GLU A 700 -26.26 2.72 21.02
N VAL A 701 -25.61 1.71 20.44
CA VAL A 701 -25.33 0.45 21.14
C VAL A 701 -24.49 0.73 22.41
N TYR A 702 -23.39 1.47 22.25
CA TYR A 702 -22.48 1.74 23.36
C TYR A 702 -23.00 2.81 24.35
N ALA A 703 -23.96 3.64 23.95
CA ALA A 703 -24.63 4.60 24.82
C ALA A 703 -25.74 3.99 25.69
N SER A 704 -26.20 2.78 25.39
CA SER A 704 -27.27 2.11 26.12
C SER A 704 -26.87 1.84 27.57
N SER A 705 -27.84 1.87 28.49
CA SER A 705 -27.59 1.75 29.92
C SER A 705 -27.01 0.42 30.39
N ASP A 706 -27.15 -0.64 29.58
CA ASP A 706 -26.62 -1.98 29.82
C ASP A 706 -25.31 -2.27 29.08
N SER A 707 -24.74 -1.27 28.39
CA SER A 707 -23.59 -1.47 27.50
C SER A 707 -22.22 -1.14 28.10
N GLN A 708 -22.13 -0.74 29.35
CA GLN A 708 -20.85 -0.34 29.97
C GLN A 708 -19.81 -1.47 29.92
N GLU A 709 -20.19 -2.69 30.30
CA GLU A 709 -19.30 -3.85 30.29
C GLU A 709 -18.94 -4.25 28.85
N VAL A 710 -19.91 -4.22 27.92
CA VAL A 710 -19.71 -4.52 26.50
C VAL A 710 -18.70 -3.56 25.89
N PHE A 711 -18.88 -2.25 26.16
CA PHE A 711 -17.95 -1.22 25.69
C PHE A 711 -16.52 -1.46 26.17
N VAL A 712 -16.34 -1.67 27.49
CA VAL A 712 -15.00 -1.87 28.08
C VAL A 712 -14.34 -3.14 27.50
N ARG A 713 -15.07 -4.21 27.35
CA ARG A 713 -14.57 -5.45 26.75
C ARG A 713 -14.17 -5.26 25.30
N ASP A 714 -15.00 -4.59 24.50
CA ASP A 714 -14.75 -4.39 23.07
C ASP A 714 -13.60 -3.38 22.85
N PHE A 715 -13.50 -2.34 23.70
CA PHE A 715 -12.34 -1.45 23.73
C PHE A 715 -11.04 -2.22 24.00
N VAL A 716 -11.02 -3.08 25.03
CA VAL A 716 -9.82 -3.87 25.37
C VAL A 716 -9.41 -4.79 24.24
N LYS A 717 -10.37 -5.42 23.54
CA LYS A 717 -10.09 -6.24 22.36
C LYS A 717 -9.44 -5.41 21.23
N ALA A 718 -10.04 -4.27 20.88
CA ALA A 718 -9.54 -3.40 19.84
C ALA A 718 -8.19 -2.78 20.21
N TRP A 719 -7.99 -2.37 21.47
CA TRP A 719 -6.70 -1.92 21.99
C TRP A 719 -5.62 -2.99 21.84
N THR A 720 -5.89 -4.21 22.32
CA THR A 720 -4.95 -5.34 22.24
C THR A 720 -4.60 -5.67 20.80
N LYS A 721 -5.58 -5.61 19.88
CA LYS A 721 -5.34 -5.77 18.45
C LYS A 721 -4.32 -4.76 17.94
N VAL A 722 -4.54 -3.45 18.19
CA VAL A 722 -3.61 -2.40 17.72
C VAL A 722 -2.22 -2.56 18.31
N MET A 723 -2.11 -2.89 19.60
CA MET A 723 -0.82 -3.10 20.27
C MET A 723 -0.01 -4.27 19.70
N ASN A 724 -0.65 -5.21 18.98
CA ASN A 724 -0.02 -6.43 18.47
C ASN A 724 -0.02 -6.54 16.93
N LEU A 725 -0.41 -5.51 16.18
CA LEU A 725 -0.50 -5.58 14.70
C LEU A 725 0.83 -5.93 14.03
N ASP A 726 1.95 -5.56 14.62
CA ASP A 726 3.31 -5.82 14.14
C ASP A 726 3.97 -7.07 14.75
N ARG A 727 3.21 -7.90 15.49
CA ARG A 727 3.70 -9.09 16.18
C ARG A 727 3.47 -10.35 15.35
N TYR A 728 4.28 -10.52 14.31
CA TYR A 728 4.22 -11.67 13.39
C TYR A 728 4.69 -12.98 14.01
N ASP A 729 5.28 -12.93 15.18
CA ASP A 729 5.70 -14.06 16.00
C ASP A 729 4.57 -14.66 16.87
N LEU A 730 3.41 -13.98 16.93
CA LEU A 730 2.24 -14.44 17.67
C LEU A 730 1.16 -15.06 16.77
N ALA A 731 1.36 -15.04 15.45
CA ALA A 731 0.39 -15.52 14.46
C ALA A 731 0.49 -17.03 14.22
#